data_ba7fcf537e153484ae12b0e9edb01f77
#
_entry.id   ba7fcf537e153484ae12b0e9edb01f77
#
_cell.length_a   1.000
_cell.length_b   1.000
_cell.length_c   1.000
_cell.angle_alpha   90.00
_cell.angle_beta   90.00
_cell.angle_gamma   90.00
#
_symmetry.space_group_name_H-M   'P 1'
#
loop_
_entity.id
_entity.type
_entity.pdbx_description
1 polymer ?
#
loop_
_entity_poly.entity_id
_entity_poly.type
_entity_poly.pdbx_seq_one_letter_code
_entity_poly.pdbx_strand_id
1 'polypeptide(L)'
;MADLRYQRNFGIAAHIDAGKTTTTERILYYTGVNHKIGEVHDGAATMDWMAQEQERGITITSAATTCFWNFPTVQGQKTADSKQYKFNIIDTPGHVDFTVEVERSLRVLDGLLALFCAVSGVEPQSETVWRQANRYKVPRIGFVNKMDRSGADFLNVVKQVKEMLGAKAVPLQLPIGAEDNFKGVVDLITMKGMVWEDATQGMTYKEVPIPEDMIDEVNEWRQHLVEAVAEYDDNLLEKFFDDPNSITENEMHEAIRKAVIDISIIPMMCGSSFKNKGVQTALDAVCRYLPGPADIEAVKGTDPNTGAELARKADAKEPFSALAFKIMTDPYVGRLAFFRAYSGRLDSGSYVLNTRTGKNERISRIMQMHANKQNPVDFIEAGDIGAAVGFKDIKTGDTLCDEKNPIILESMTFPEPVISLAVEPKTQADVDKMGMAIAKLVEEDPTLRVKTDEETGQTILSGMGELHLEIIVDRMRREFKVEVNQGAPMVAYKEAFQSKVEHREVLKKQSGGRGKFADIQFEIGPADEEWIKENEGKNFQFVNDLFGGSIPKEFLPAIQKGFEQAMTNGVLAGYPMESMKVRVFDGSYHDVDSDSMSFELCARSGFREAGRKAKPVLLEPIMKVEVITPEQYMGDVTGDLNRRRGILEGMDSKAGAQVIKAKVPLSEMFGYVTQLRSLSSGRASNVMEFSHYAPAPNNIAEEVIARVKGNKSGDN
;
A
#
# COMPACT_ATOMS: atom_id res chain seq x y z
N MET A 1 -20.01 -25.04 7.91
CA MET A 1 -19.90 -23.72 7.27
C MET A 1 -19.70 -22.69 8.35
N ALA A 2 -18.65 -21.90 8.25
CA ALA A 2 -18.46 -20.76 9.15
C ALA A 2 -19.57 -19.72 8.89
N ASP A 3 -20.12 -19.14 9.95
CA ASP A 3 -21.10 -18.06 9.80
C ASP A 3 -20.37 -16.74 9.52
N LEU A 4 -20.38 -16.31 8.26
CA LEU A 4 -19.67 -15.10 7.79
C LEU A 4 -20.09 -13.81 8.53
N ARG A 5 -21.23 -13.78 9.19
CA ARG A 5 -21.66 -12.66 10.05
C ARG A 5 -20.71 -12.42 11.23
N TYR A 6 -20.08 -13.51 11.71
CA TYR A 6 -19.13 -13.49 12.84
C TYR A 6 -17.68 -13.56 12.39
N GLN A 7 -17.37 -13.14 11.17
CA GLN A 7 -16.00 -13.03 10.67
C GLN A 7 -15.63 -11.57 10.39
N ARG A 8 -14.39 -11.19 10.70
CA ARG A 8 -13.84 -9.86 10.40
C ARG A 8 -12.43 -10.03 9.83
N ASN A 9 -12.22 -9.51 8.63
CA ASN A 9 -10.92 -9.43 7.99
C ASN A 9 -10.49 -7.96 8.03
N PHE A 10 -9.62 -7.60 8.95
CA PHE A 10 -9.24 -6.21 9.10
C PHE A 10 -7.73 -6.02 9.23
N GLY A 11 -7.28 -4.87 8.78
CA GLY A 11 -5.91 -4.42 8.93
C GLY A 11 -5.73 -3.50 10.11
N ILE A 12 -4.51 -3.44 10.63
CA ILE A 12 -4.09 -2.43 11.59
C ILE A 12 -3.06 -1.57 10.87
N ALA A 13 -3.38 -0.29 10.69
CA ALA A 13 -2.51 0.67 10.03
C ALA A 13 -2.22 1.86 10.94
N ALA A 14 -0.99 2.31 10.92
CA ALA A 14 -0.51 3.41 11.74
C ALA A 14 0.75 4.01 11.13
N HIS A 15 1.05 5.26 11.47
CA HIS A 15 2.39 5.78 11.23
C HIS A 15 3.42 5.12 12.16
N ILE A 16 4.71 5.34 11.89
CA ILE A 16 5.81 4.87 12.73
C ILE A 16 5.60 5.39 14.15
N ASP A 17 5.86 4.56 15.13
CA ASP A 17 5.72 4.87 16.55
C ASP A 17 4.32 5.22 17.07
N ALA A 18 3.23 5.06 16.30
CA ALA A 18 1.87 5.20 16.86
C ALA A 18 1.48 4.06 17.83
N GLY A 19 2.32 3.04 17.95
CA GLY A 19 2.11 1.89 18.82
C GLY A 19 1.35 0.76 18.16
N LYS A 20 1.50 0.58 16.85
CA LYS A 20 0.87 -0.50 16.07
C LYS A 20 1.20 -1.87 16.62
N THR A 21 2.47 -2.24 16.67
CA THR A 21 2.93 -3.56 17.17
C THR A 21 2.49 -3.79 18.60
N THR A 22 2.58 -2.77 19.47
CA THR A 22 2.09 -2.87 20.86
C THR A 22 0.59 -3.17 20.90
N THR A 23 -0.22 -2.50 20.06
CA THR A 23 -1.67 -2.73 20.00
C THR A 23 -1.97 -4.14 19.50
N THR A 24 -1.28 -4.60 18.45
CA THR A 24 -1.44 -5.95 17.91
C THR A 24 -1.07 -7.02 18.94
N GLU A 25 0.03 -6.86 19.67
CA GLU A 25 0.42 -7.78 20.74
C GLU A 25 -0.62 -7.82 21.88
N ARG A 26 -1.25 -6.69 22.23
CA ARG A 26 -2.36 -6.68 23.21
C ARG A 26 -3.60 -7.42 22.69
N ILE A 27 -3.92 -7.24 21.40
CA ILE A 27 -5.01 -8.00 20.77
C ILE A 27 -4.73 -9.50 20.83
N LEU A 28 -3.52 -9.94 20.48
CA LEU A 28 -3.13 -11.35 20.53
C LEU A 28 -3.16 -11.92 21.97
N TYR A 29 -2.82 -11.11 22.95
CA TYR A 29 -2.90 -11.48 24.36
C TYR A 29 -4.36 -11.64 24.82
N TYR A 30 -5.24 -10.65 24.54
CA TYR A 30 -6.65 -10.71 24.95
C TYR A 30 -7.45 -11.78 24.21
N THR A 31 -7.06 -12.13 23.02
CA THR A 31 -7.68 -13.23 22.24
C THR A 31 -7.11 -14.60 22.60
N GLY A 32 -6.13 -14.67 23.51
CA GLY A 32 -5.56 -15.93 24.00
C GLY A 32 -4.58 -16.60 23.04
N VAL A 33 -4.17 -15.94 21.97
CA VAL A 33 -3.13 -16.45 21.05
C VAL A 33 -1.76 -16.43 21.73
N ASN A 34 -1.46 -15.35 22.46
CA ASN A 34 -0.26 -15.21 23.26
C ASN A 34 -0.57 -15.40 24.75
N HIS A 35 0.24 -16.17 25.45
CA HIS A 35 0.12 -16.39 26.91
C HIS A 35 0.83 -15.32 27.76
N LYS A 36 1.67 -14.52 27.12
CA LYS A 36 2.39 -13.39 27.72
C LYS A 36 2.29 -12.17 26.82
N ILE A 37 2.29 -11.01 27.43
CA ILE A 37 2.38 -9.74 26.72
C ILE A 37 3.80 -9.63 26.13
N GLY A 38 3.92 -9.58 24.80
CA GLY A 38 5.17 -9.29 24.12
C GLY A 38 5.48 -7.79 24.20
N GLU A 39 6.66 -7.44 24.71
CA GLU A 39 7.13 -6.06 24.69
C GLU A 39 8.05 -5.83 23.49
N VAL A 40 7.75 -4.78 22.71
CA VAL A 40 8.50 -4.44 21.49
C VAL A 40 9.97 -4.12 21.80
N HIS A 41 10.20 -3.43 22.92
CA HIS A 41 11.55 -3.05 23.35
C HIS A 41 12.44 -4.24 23.74
N ASP A 42 11.84 -5.34 24.09
CA ASP A 42 12.55 -6.57 24.48
C ASP A 42 12.75 -7.54 23.27
N GLY A 43 12.32 -7.13 22.06
CA GLY A 43 12.38 -7.98 20.88
C GLY A 43 11.47 -9.23 20.96
N ALA A 44 10.45 -9.18 21.83
CA ALA A 44 9.56 -10.31 22.12
C ALA A 44 8.23 -10.24 21.36
N ALA A 45 8.07 -9.32 20.39
CA ALA A 45 6.86 -9.17 19.60
C ALA A 45 6.67 -10.35 18.65
N THR A 46 5.47 -10.92 18.62
CA THR A 46 5.15 -12.12 17.82
C THR A 46 4.96 -11.78 16.34
N MET A 47 4.41 -10.60 16.05
CA MET A 47 4.11 -10.19 14.69
C MET A 47 5.34 -9.67 13.94
N ASP A 48 6.25 -8.98 14.62
CA ASP A 48 7.54 -8.56 14.08
C ASP A 48 8.55 -9.71 14.23
N TRP A 49 8.44 -10.73 13.40
CA TRP A 49 9.20 -11.97 13.52
C TRP A 49 10.56 -11.94 12.83
N MET A 50 10.80 -10.98 11.92
CA MET A 50 12.09 -10.83 11.25
C MET A 50 13.11 -10.16 12.19
N ALA A 51 14.36 -10.61 12.15
CA ALA A 51 15.42 -10.00 12.94
C ALA A 51 15.56 -8.50 12.66
N GLN A 52 15.39 -8.08 11.40
CA GLN A 52 15.47 -6.68 10.99
C GLN A 52 14.32 -5.84 11.57
N GLU A 53 13.11 -6.41 11.70
CA GLU A 53 11.96 -5.75 12.33
C GLU A 53 12.24 -5.52 13.82
N GLN A 54 12.73 -6.55 14.50
CA GLN A 54 13.04 -6.49 15.93
C GLN A 54 14.20 -5.53 16.25
N GLU A 55 15.27 -5.55 15.44
CA GLU A 55 16.44 -4.67 15.62
C GLU A 55 16.10 -3.20 15.37
N ARG A 56 15.19 -2.92 14.43
CA ARG A 56 14.85 -1.55 14.02
C ARG A 56 13.58 -1.02 14.69
N GLY A 57 12.78 -1.89 15.31
CA GLY A 57 11.49 -1.55 15.93
C GLY A 57 10.42 -1.12 14.94
N ILE A 58 10.52 -1.56 13.66
CA ILE A 58 9.56 -1.25 12.61
C ILE A 58 9.04 -2.51 11.93
N THR A 59 7.78 -2.56 11.57
CA THR A 59 7.23 -3.62 10.74
C THR A 59 7.63 -3.40 9.28
N ILE A 60 8.22 -4.40 8.66
CA ILE A 60 8.72 -4.39 7.27
C ILE A 60 7.76 -5.14 6.36
N THR A 61 7.35 -6.35 6.79
CA THR A 61 6.46 -7.20 6.02
C THR A 61 5.11 -7.34 6.71
N SER A 62 4.03 -7.37 5.94
CA SER A 62 2.70 -7.64 6.50
C SER A 62 2.64 -9.07 7.05
N ALA A 63 2.15 -9.21 8.27
CA ALA A 63 1.92 -10.51 8.92
C ALA A 63 0.42 -10.76 9.06
N ALA A 64 -0.03 -11.98 8.75
CA ALA A 64 -1.41 -12.38 8.90
C ALA A 64 -1.57 -13.29 10.13
N THR A 65 -2.56 -13.02 10.95
CA THR A 65 -2.87 -13.85 12.13
C THR A 65 -4.37 -14.04 12.27
N THR A 66 -4.77 -15.27 12.54
CA THR A 66 -6.15 -15.59 12.88
C THR A 66 -6.29 -15.71 14.39
N CYS A 67 -7.27 -15.02 14.95
CA CYS A 67 -7.62 -15.11 16.38
C CYS A 67 -9.14 -15.05 16.59
N PHE A 68 -9.59 -15.19 17.83
CA PHE A 68 -11.01 -15.26 18.13
C PHE A 68 -11.35 -14.32 19.29
N TRP A 69 -12.46 -13.57 19.11
CA TRP A 69 -12.98 -12.69 20.14
C TRP A 69 -14.45 -13.01 20.43
N ASN A 70 -14.83 -12.95 21.69
CA ASN A 70 -16.22 -13.16 22.10
C ASN A 70 -16.91 -11.79 22.24
N PHE A 71 -18.04 -11.62 21.57
CA PHE A 71 -18.78 -10.36 21.59
C PHE A 71 -20.31 -10.63 21.62
N PRO A 72 -21.13 -9.86 22.36
CA PRO A 72 -20.73 -8.76 23.24
C PRO A 72 -19.99 -9.22 24.49
N THR A 73 -19.19 -8.32 25.07
CA THR A 73 -18.56 -8.51 26.38
C THR A 73 -19.20 -7.63 27.43
N VAL A 74 -19.14 -8.06 28.69
CA VAL A 74 -19.47 -7.23 29.86
C VAL A 74 -18.23 -7.10 30.69
N GLN A 75 -17.77 -5.89 30.93
CA GLN A 75 -16.52 -5.58 31.63
C GLN A 75 -15.29 -6.38 31.12
N GLY A 76 -15.23 -6.57 29.79
CA GLY A 76 -14.19 -7.34 29.10
C GLY A 76 -14.34 -8.86 29.18
N GLN A 77 -15.39 -9.39 29.82
CA GLN A 77 -15.62 -10.82 29.98
C GLN A 77 -16.75 -11.35 29.09
N LYS A 78 -16.60 -12.62 28.67
CA LYS A 78 -17.61 -13.35 27.92
C LYS A 78 -18.87 -13.55 28.73
N THR A 79 -20.03 -13.36 28.10
CA THR A 79 -21.36 -13.63 28.66
C THR A 79 -22.02 -14.85 27.99
N ALA A 80 -23.18 -15.28 28.50
CA ALA A 80 -23.95 -16.36 27.85
C ALA A 80 -24.41 -16.06 26.44
N ASP A 81 -24.65 -14.78 26.13
CA ASP A 81 -25.12 -14.32 24.82
C ASP A 81 -23.98 -14.02 23.83
N SER A 82 -22.74 -14.07 24.30
CA SER A 82 -21.57 -13.79 23.44
C SER A 82 -21.47 -14.79 22.31
N LYS A 83 -21.23 -14.30 21.11
CA LYS A 83 -20.86 -15.08 19.93
C LYS A 83 -19.36 -14.98 19.72
N GLN A 84 -18.75 -16.07 19.26
CA GLN A 84 -17.34 -16.07 18.92
C GLN A 84 -17.15 -15.51 17.52
N TYR A 85 -16.44 -14.40 17.43
CA TYR A 85 -16.00 -13.80 16.17
C TYR A 85 -14.63 -14.36 15.79
N LYS A 86 -14.49 -14.71 14.52
CA LYS A 86 -13.19 -15.04 13.90
C LYS A 86 -12.58 -13.79 13.32
N PHE A 87 -11.39 -13.42 13.76
CA PHE A 87 -10.62 -12.31 13.24
C PHE A 87 -9.47 -12.82 12.38
N ASN A 88 -9.36 -12.34 11.16
CA ASN A 88 -8.15 -12.41 10.36
C ASN A 88 -7.55 -11.01 10.36
N ILE A 89 -6.46 -10.85 11.08
CA ILE A 89 -5.76 -9.57 11.25
C ILE A 89 -4.57 -9.55 10.31
N ILE A 90 -4.44 -8.50 9.52
CA ILE A 90 -3.22 -8.22 8.75
C ILE A 90 -2.55 -7.01 9.37
N ASP A 91 -1.38 -7.23 9.97
CA ASP A 91 -0.53 -6.16 10.46
C ASP A 91 0.25 -5.55 9.30
N THR A 92 0.07 -4.25 9.04
CA THR A 92 0.66 -3.59 7.87
C THR A 92 1.88 -2.76 8.26
N PRO A 93 2.91 -2.64 7.39
CA PRO A 93 4.01 -1.74 7.64
C PRO A 93 3.55 -0.28 7.81
N GLY A 94 4.27 0.46 8.63
CA GLY A 94 4.03 1.91 8.81
C GLY A 94 5.00 2.79 8.01
N HIS A 95 6.04 2.23 7.38
CA HIS A 95 7.06 3.00 6.68
C HIS A 95 6.73 3.18 5.18
N VAL A 96 7.00 4.36 4.65
CA VAL A 96 6.67 4.72 3.25
C VAL A 96 7.35 3.85 2.20
N ASP A 97 8.55 3.35 2.46
CA ASP A 97 9.27 2.45 1.55
C ASP A 97 8.54 1.11 1.35
N PHE A 98 7.59 0.78 2.25
CA PHE A 98 6.78 -0.44 2.23
C PHE A 98 5.30 -0.19 1.95
N THR A 99 4.95 0.94 1.34
CA THR A 99 3.55 1.30 1.01
C THR A 99 2.86 0.23 0.15
N VAL A 100 3.61 -0.50 -0.66
CA VAL A 100 3.10 -1.61 -1.47
C VAL A 100 2.61 -2.77 -0.61
N GLU A 101 3.26 -3.07 0.52
CA GLU A 101 2.76 -4.05 1.49
C GLU A 101 1.41 -3.62 2.07
N VAL A 102 1.26 -2.32 2.35
CA VAL A 102 -0.02 -1.73 2.80
C VAL A 102 -1.08 -1.88 1.72
N GLU A 103 -0.77 -1.54 0.47
CA GLU A 103 -1.69 -1.61 -0.66
C GLU A 103 -2.16 -3.03 -0.94
N ARG A 104 -1.24 -4.01 -0.94
CA ARG A 104 -1.58 -5.43 -1.06
C ARG A 104 -2.54 -5.89 0.03
N SER A 105 -2.30 -5.44 1.25
CA SER A 105 -3.14 -5.76 2.40
C SER A 105 -4.52 -5.14 2.27
N LEU A 106 -4.62 -3.84 1.96
CA LEU A 106 -5.88 -3.12 1.82
C LEU A 106 -6.80 -3.73 0.74
N ARG A 107 -6.21 -4.28 -0.31
CA ARG A 107 -6.98 -4.93 -1.40
C ARG A 107 -7.77 -6.16 -0.95
N VAL A 108 -7.32 -6.83 0.12
CA VAL A 108 -7.92 -8.07 0.62
C VAL A 108 -8.60 -7.91 1.97
N LEU A 109 -8.63 -6.71 2.53
CA LEU A 109 -9.29 -6.41 3.80
C LEU A 109 -10.73 -5.94 3.61
N ASP A 110 -11.58 -6.22 4.60
CA ASP A 110 -12.95 -5.75 4.66
C ASP A 110 -13.06 -4.49 5.51
N GLY A 111 -12.09 -4.24 6.40
CA GLY A 111 -12.08 -3.07 7.26
C GLY A 111 -10.69 -2.73 7.76
N LEU A 112 -10.55 -1.56 8.36
CA LEU A 112 -9.28 -1.03 8.87
C LEU A 112 -9.46 -0.45 10.28
N LEU A 113 -8.57 -0.82 11.18
CA LEU A 113 -8.33 -0.13 12.45
C LEU A 113 -7.18 0.86 12.25
N ALA A 114 -7.51 2.14 12.12
CA ALA A 114 -6.53 3.21 11.95
C ALA A 114 -6.07 3.72 13.30
N LEU A 115 -4.78 3.57 13.61
CA LEU A 115 -4.19 4.05 14.84
C LEU A 115 -3.56 5.42 14.65
N PHE A 116 -3.86 6.33 15.57
CA PHE A 116 -3.26 7.66 15.64
C PHE A 116 -2.54 7.81 16.98
N CYS A 117 -1.48 8.60 17.01
CA CYS A 117 -0.83 8.96 18.26
C CYS A 117 -1.56 10.16 18.91
N ALA A 118 -1.88 10.08 20.20
CA ALA A 118 -2.55 11.16 20.91
C ALA A 118 -1.74 12.45 20.98
N VAL A 119 -0.42 12.38 20.78
CA VAL A 119 0.50 13.53 20.82
C VAL A 119 0.77 14.10 19.44
N SER A 120 1.20 13.26 18.49
CA SER A 120 1.55 13.72 17.14
C SER A 120 0.34 13.84 16.19
N GLY A 121 -0.73 13.11 16.46
CA GLY A 121 -1.96 13.17 15.66
C GLY A 121 -1.82 12.55 14.27
N VAL A 122 -2.30 13.27 13.24
CA VAL A 122 -2.18 12.87 11.85
C VAL A 122 -0.81 13.24 11.31
N GLU A 123 -0.11 12.26 10.76
CA GLU A 123 1.22 12.42 10.14
C GLU A 123 1.15 12.05 8.64
N PRO A 124 2.15 12.40 7.80
CA PRO A 124 2.11 12.17 6.37
C PRO A 124 1.87 10.71 5.97
N GLN A 125 2.43 9.79 6.74
CA GLN A 125 2.19 8.36 6.54
C GLN A 125 0.72 7.99 6.77
N SER A 126 0.07 8.62 7.74
CA SER A 126 -1.38 8.47 7.96
C SER A 126 -2.17 8.93 6.74
N GLU A 127 -1.78 10.06 6.13
CA GLU A 127 -2.41 10.58 4.90
C GLU A 127 -2.26 9.61 3.73
N THR A 128 -1.06 9.03 3.56
CA THR A 128 -0.79 8.08 2.47
C THR A 128 -1.61 6.82 2.61
N VAL A 129 -1.62 6.19 3.79
CA VAL A 129 -2.45 5.01 4.07
C VAL A 129 -3.93 5.34 3.93
N TRP A 130 -4.34 6.53 4.35
CA TRP A 130 -5.73 6.99 4.23
C TRP A 130 -6.18 7.13 2.77
N ARG A 131 -5.35 7.72 1.90
CA ARG A 131 -5.61 7.80 0.45
C ARG A 131 -5.74 6.41 -0.18
N GLN A 132 -4.84 5.49 0.18
CA GLN A 132 -4.92 4.11 -0.29
C GLN A 132 -6.21 3.43 0.19
N ALA A 133 -6.59 3.59 1.46
CA ALA A 133 -7.84 3.06 1.99
C ALA A 133 -9.08 3.67 1.31
N ASN A 134 -9.04 4.94 0.91
CA ASN A 134 -10.08 5.57 0.10
C ASN A 134 -10.17 4.97 -1.30
N ARG A 135 -9.04 4.74 -1.95
CA ARG A 135 -8.96 4.11 -3.28
C ARG A 135 -9.63 2.74 -3.30
N TYR A 136 -9.37 1.93 -2.28
CA TYR A 136 -9.95 0.57 -2.15
C TYR A 136 -11.30 0.57 -1.43
N LYS A 137 -11.84 1.74 -1.08
CA LYS A 137 -13.13 1.89 -0.38
C LYS A 137 -13.22 1.02 0.89
N VAL A 138 -12.14 0.99 1.67
CA VAL A 138 -12.08 0.19 2.90
C VAL A 138 -12.72 0.93 4.06
N PRO A 139 -13.83 0.44 4.65
CA PRO A 139 -14.43 0.97 5.87
C PRO A 139 -13.43 0.97 7.03
N ARG A 140 -13.49 1.98 7.89
CA ARG A 140 -12.50 2.13 8.95
C ARG A 140 -13.04 2.72 10.23
N ILE A 141 -12.37 2.39 11.33
CA ILE A 141 -12.57 2.98 12.65
C ILE A 141 -11.24 3.55 13.13
N GLY A 142 -11.26 4.61 13.91
CA GLY A 142 -10.07 5.27 14.44
C GLY A 142 -9.83 4.93 15.90
N PHE A 143 -8.58 4.70 16.27
CA PHE A 143 -8.16 4.51 17.67
C PHE A 143 -6.98 5.42 17.98
N VAL A 144 -7.20 6.38 18.87
CA VAL A 144 -6.18 7.32 19.32
C VAL A 144 -5.44 6.68 20.51
N ASN A 145 -4.24 6.23 20.23
CA ASN A 145 -3.37 5.51 21.16
C ASN A 145 -2.40 6.46 21.88
N LYS A 146 -1.77 5.99 22.92
CA LYS A 146 -0.79 6.72 23.75
C LYS A 146 -1.40 7.89 24.54
N MET A 147 -2.62 7.73 25.02
CA MET A 147 -3.27 8.71 25.92
C MET A 147 -2.52 8.91 27.24
N ASP A 148 -1.58 8.04 27.55
CA ASP A 148 -0.68 8.10 28.71
C ASP A 148 0.55 8.98 28.53
N ARG A 149 0.77 9.55 27.33
CA ARG A 149 1.95 10.37 27.04
C ARG A 149 1.68 11.84 27.33
N SER A 150 2.74 12.55 27.76
CA SER A 150 2.67 14.00 27.94
C SER A 150 2.32 14.72 26.62
N GLY A 151 1.36 15.64 26.66
CA GLY A 151 0.81 16.33 25.50
C GLY A 151 -0.27 15.54 24.75
N ALA A 152 -0.81 14.46 25.32
CA ALA A 152 -1.90 13.68 24.71
C ALA A 152 -3.20 14.51 24.67
N ASP A 153 -3.77 14.65 23.45
CA ASP A 153 -5.02 15.39 23.22
C ASP A 153 -5.88 14.65 22.18
N PHE A 154 -6.89 13.94 22.68
CA PHE A 154 -7.82 13.15 21.86
C PHE A 154 -8.62 14.02 20.88
N LEU A 155 -9.22 15.11 21.37
CA LEU A 155 -10.10 15.96 20.56
C LEU A 155 -9.34 16.72 19.48
N ASN A 156 -8.10 17.10 19.76
CA ASN A 156 -7.23 17.68 18.73
C ASN A 156 -6.93 16.66 17.61
N VAL A 157 -6.70 15.40 17.94
CA VAL A 157 -6.52 14.35 16.91
C VAL A 157 -7.79 14.17 16.08
N VAL A 158 -8.97 14.12 16.69
CA VAL A 158 -10.25 14.08 15.98
C VAL A 158 -10.40 15.26 15.03
N LYS A 159 -10.05 16.45 15.46
CA LYS A 159 -10.05 17.67 14.63
C LYS A 159 -9.10 17.52 13.44
N GLN A 160 -7.88 17.05 13.66
CA GLN A 160 -6.90 16.82 12.59
C GLN A 160 -7.40 15.78 11.56
N VAL A 161 -8.04 14.70 11.99
CA VAL A 161 -8.65 13.71 11.07
C VAL A 161 -9.71 14.37 10.20
N LYS A 162 -10.52 15.29 10.74
CA LYS A 162 -11.51 16.06 9.96
C LYS A 162 -10.84 16.99 8.95
N GLU A 163 -9.87 17.77 9.38
CA GLU A 163 -9.27 18.86 8.60
C GLU A 163 -8.24 18.36 7.58
N MET A 164 -7.38 17.40 7.96
CA MET A 164 -6.27 16.94 7.12
C MET A 164 -6.65 15.75 6.25
N LEU A 165 -7.52 14.85 6.74
CA LEU A 165 -7.92 13.66 6.00
C LEU A 165 -9.29 13.81 5.32
N GLY A 166 -9.98 14.95 5.53
CA GLY A 166 -11.28 15.25 4.94
C GLY A 166 -12.38 14.26 5.39
N ALA A 167 -12.22 13.64 6.57
CA ALA A 167 -13.11 12.58 7.04
C ALA A 167 -14.08 13.10 8.10
N LYS A 168 -15.32 12.61 8.12
CA LYS A 168 -16.28 12.90 9.19
C LYS A 168 -15.97 12.03 10.41
N ALA A 169 -14.94 12.43 11.18
CA ALA A 169 -14.53 11.76 12.42
C ALA A 169 -15.54 12.08 13.55
N VAL A 170 -16.04 11.05 14.22
CA VAL A 170 -17.07 11.17 15.25
C VAL A 170 -16.60 10.44 16.52
N PRO A 171 -16.36 11.13 17.65
CA PRO A 171 -16.03 10.49 18.91
C PRO A 171 -17.14 9.55 19.38
N LEU A 172 -16.78 8.32 19.74
CA LEU A 172 -17.64 7.39 20.47
C LEU A 172 -17.32 7.38 21.97
N GLN A 173 -16.16 7.87 22.33
CA GLN A 173 -15.64 7.87 23.68
C GLN A 173 -14.96 9.20 23.97
N LEU A 174 -14.94 9.59 25.24
CA LEU A 174 -14.09 10.66 25.75
C LEU A 174 -13.13 10.11 26.80
N PRO A 175 -11.87 10.58 26.86
CA PRO A 175 -10.91 10.10 27.83
C PRO A 175 -11.23 10.58 29.26
N ILE A 176 -11.12 9.70 30.24
CA ILE A 176 -11.13 10.07 31.67
C ILE A 176 -9.71 10.37 32.11
N GLY A 177 -9.37 11.65 32.16
CA GLY A 177 -8.01 12.13 32.37
C GLY A 177 -7.13 11.99 31.12
N ALA A 178 -5.93 12.52 31.18
CA ALA A 178 -4.91 12.44 30.13
C ALA A 178 -3.53 12.27 30.76
N GLU A 179 -2.54 11.90 29.98
CA GLU A 179 -1.15 11.72 30.40
C GLU A 179 -1.06 10.69 31.55
N ASP A 180 -0.29 10.96 32.59
CA ASP A 180 -0.16 10.06 33.75
C ASP A 180 -1.49 9.82 34.50
N ASN A 181 -2.47 10.73 34.31
CA ASN A 181 -3.79 10.65 34.92
C ASN A 181 -4.82 9.91 34.05
N PHE A 182 -4.45 9.36 32.89
CA PHE A 182 -5.35 8.60 32.05
C PHE A 182 -5.81 7.30 32.74
N LYS A 183 -7.08 7.23 33.12
CA LYS A 183 -7.66 6.12 33.89
C LYS A 183 -8.55 5.22 33.02
N GLY A 184 -9.23 5.80 32.06
CA GLY A 184 -10.24 5.10 31.28
C GLY A 184 -10.95 6.02 30.28
N VAL A 185 -12.16 5.64 29.89
CA VAL A 185 -12.96 6.37 28.90
C VAL A 185 -14.43 6.47 29.36
N VAL A 186 -15.13 7.49 28.91
CA VAL A 186 -16.59 7.57 28.97
C VAL A 186 -17.14 7.15 27.61
N ASP A 187 -18.01 6.17 27.59
CA ASP A 187 -18.74 5.76 26.37
C ASP A 187 -19.95 6.68 26.16
N LEU A 188 -19.99 7.35 25.00
CA LEU A 188 -21.03 8.30 24.66
C LEU A 188 -22.35 7.64 24.24
N ILE A 189 -22.39 6.33 24.01
CA ILE A 189 -23.60 5.60 23.64
C ILE A 189 -24.29 5.08 24.91
N THR A 190 -23.56 4.42 25.78
CA THR A 190 -24.10 3.87 27.03
C THR A 190 -24.14 4.88 28.17
N MET A 191 -23.49 6.03 28.02
CA MET A 191 -23.36 7.08 29.04
C MET A 191 -22.79 6.57 30.36
N LYS A 192 -21.74 5.76 30.26
CA LYS A 192 -21.00 5.18 31.39
C LYS A 192 -19.52 5.38 31.28
N GLY A 193 -18.84 5.53 32.40
CA GLY A 193 -17.38 5.46 32.47
C GLY A 193 -16.88 4.02 32.51
N MET A 194 -15.76 3.76 31.88
CA MET A 194 -15.04 2.50 31.90
C MET A 194 -13.62 2.75 32.40
N VAL A 195 -13.24 2.12 33.52
CA VAL A 195 -11.94 2.30 34.16
C VAL A 195 -11.24 0.96 34.28
N TRP A 196 -10.00 0.87 33.78
CA TRP A 196 -9.17 -0.32 33.83
C TRP A 196 -8.33 -0.35 35.10
N GLU A 197 -8.21 -1.56 35.71
CA GLU A 197 -7.37 -1.80 36.85
C GLU A 197 -6.03 -2.41 36.42
N ASP A 198 -4.92 -1.83 36.84
CA ASP A 198 -3.57 -2.28 36.47
C ASP A 198 -3.29 -3.72 36.97
N ALA A 199 -3.91 -4.13 38.08
CA ALA A 199 -3.77 -5.47 38.67
C ALA A 199 -4.23 -6.60 37.72
N THR A 200 -5.13 -6.34 36.79
CA THR A 200 -5.65 -7.33 35.83
C THR A 200 -4.93 -7.30 34.47
N GLN A 201 -3.88 -6.51 34.30
CA GLN A 201 -3.20 -6.27 33.06
C GLN A 201 -4.18 -5.89 31.91
N GLY A 202 -5.23 -5.15 32.27
CA GLY A 202 -6.26 -4.70 31.34
C GLY A 202 -7.25 -5.78 30.86
N MET A 203 -7.24 -7.00 31.45
CA MET A 203 -8.19 -8.06 31.08
C MET A 203 -9.64 -7.68 31.39
N THR A 204 -9.84 -6.86 32.43
CA THR A 204 -11.16 -6.42 32.87
C THR A 204 -11.18 -4.91 33.12
N TYR A 205 -12.36 -4.31 33.02
CA TYR A 205 -12.62 -2.94 33.42
C TYR A 205 -13.87 -2.89 34.30
N LYS A 206 -14.01 -1.78 35.04
CA LYS A 206 -15.20 -1.50 35.85
C LYS A 206 -16.03 -0.41 35.19
N GLU A 207 -17.33 -0.60 35.14
CA GLU A 207 -18.26 0.47 34.84
C GLU A 207 -18.36 1.41 36.04
N VAL A 208 -18.23 2.69 35.78
CA VAL A 208 -18.32 3.76 36.81
C VAL A 208 -19.27 4.86 36.32
N PRO A 209 -19.88 5.62 37.22
CA PRO A 209 -20.60 6.83 36.82
C PRO A 209 -19.69 7.81 36.05
N ILE A 210 -20.26 8.66 35.23
CA ILE A 210 -19.55 9.75 34.58
C ILE A 210 -18.98 10.67 35.66
N PRO A 211 -17.70 11.06 35.62
CA PRO A 211 -17.13 12.04 36.55
C PRO A 211 -17.93 13.34 36.53
N GLU A 212 -18.15 13.94 37.69
CA GLU A 212 -18.99 15.14 37.82
C GLU A 212 -18.48 16.32 36.98
N ASP A 213 -17.17 16.45 36.84
CA ASP A 213 -16.49 17.48 36.06
C ASP A 213 -16.59 17.26 34.55
N MET A 214 -17.02 16.09 34.09
CA MET A 214 -17.15 15.75 32.67
C MET A 214 -18.62 15.73 32.18
N ILE A 215 -19.61 15.87 33.05
CA ILE A 215 -21.03 15.66 32.70
C ILE A 215 -21.46 16.59 31.57
N ASP A 216 -21.11 17.86 31.63
CA ASP A 216 -21.51 18.85 30.61
C ASP A 216 -20.86 18.55 29.27
N GLU A 217 -19.56 18.28 29.25
CA GLU A 217 -18.79 17.91 28.06
C GLU A 217 -19.30 16.60 27.42
N VAL A 218 -19.58 15.60 28.24
CA VAL A 218 -20.12 14.31 27.78
C VAL A 218 -21.50 14.48 27.14
N ASN A 219 -22.37 15.30 27.73
CA ASN A 219 -23.70 15.58 27.18
C ASN A 219 -23.61 16.35 25.84
N GLU A 220 -22.70 17.31 25.71
CA GLU A 220 -22.46 18.02 24.46
C GLU A 220 -21.99 17.07 23.36
N TRP A 221 -20.97 16.25 23.63
CA TRP A 221 -20.46 15.28 22.65
C TRP A 221 -21.45 14.16 22.35
N ARG A 222 -22.28 13.75 23.31
CA ARG A 222 -23.41 12.85 23.08
C ARG A 222 -24.37 13.43 22.06
N GLN A 223 -24.74 14.71 22.20
CA GLN A 223 -25.64 15.40 21.27
C GLN A 223 -25.00 15.46 19.87
N HIS A 224 -23.72 15.82 19.74
CA HIS A 224 -22.98 15.80 18.47
C HIS A 224 -22.94 14.41 17.84
N LEU A 225 -22.77 13.36 18.63
CA LEU A 225 -22.81 11.97 18.13
C LEU A 225 -24.17 11.62 17.55
N VAL A 226 -25.25 11.90 18.30
CA VAL A 226 -26.63 11.62 17.87
C VAL A 226 -26.96 12.37 16.58
N GLU A 227 -26.63 13.66 16.51
CA GLU A 227 -26.82 14.49 15.31
C GLU A 227 -26.06 13.91 14.10
N ALA A 228 -24.78 13.59 14.29
CA ALA A 228 -23.94 13.07 13.21
C ALA A 228 -24.42 11.71 12.66
N VAL A 229 -25.07 10.90 13.49
CA VAL A 229 -25.56 9.56 13.13
C VAL A 229 -26.98 9.61 12.57
N ALA A 230 -27.84 10.53 13.08
CA ALA A 230 -29.20 10.69 12.62
C ALA A 230 -29.31 11.08 11.14
N GLU A 231 -28.30 11.75 10.57
CA GLU A 231 -28.25 12.08 9.14
C GLU A 231 -28.28 10.85 8.21
N TYR A 232 -27.99 9.66 8.72
CA TYR A 232 -27.87 8.42 7.93
C TYR A 232 -29.01 7.42 8.13
N ASP A 233 -30.01 7.80 8.93
CA ASP A 233 -31.20 6.96 9.14
C ASP A 233 -32.44 7.85 9.36
N ASP A 234 -33.42 7.77 8.43
CA ASP A 234 -34.60 8.61 8.43
C ASP A 234 -35.41 8.49 9.72
N ASN A 235 -35.49 7.28 10.32
CA ASN A 235 -36.20 7.08 11.57
C ASN A 235 -35.51 7.75 12.75
N LEU A 236 -34.15 7.72 12.75
CA LEU A 236 -33.36 8.42 13.78
C LEU A 236 -33.45 9.93 13.61
N LEU A 237 -33.51 10.40 12.38
CA LEU A 237 -33.68 11.84 12.10
C LEU A 237 -35.00 12.37 12.62
N GLU A 238 -36.11 11.63 12.41
CA GLU A 238 -37.41 11.97 12.98
C GLU A 238 -37.36 12.00 14.52
N LYS A 239 -36.85 10.95 15.14
CA LYS A 239 -36.66 10.87 16.61
C LYS A 239 -35.76 11.97 17.15
N PHE A 240 -34.69 12.35 16.44
CA PHE A 240 -33.80 13.42 16.86
C PHE A 240 -34.50 14.77 16.94
N PHE A 241 -35.44 15.07 16.02
CA PHE A 241 -36.21 16.30 16.06
C PHE A 241 -37.34 16.26 17.08
N ASP A 242 -37.96 15.09 17.31
CA ASP A 242 -39.08 14.96 18.24
C ASP A 242 -38.61 14.83 19.70
N ASP A 243 -37.76 13.85 20.00
CA ASP A 243 -37.13 13.63 21.30
C ASP A 243 -35.81 12.82 21.15
N PRO A 244 -34.65 13.47 21.15
CA PRO A 244 -33.37 12.80 21.04
C PRO A 244 -33.11 11.71 22.08
N ASN A 245 -33.78 11.78 23.27
CA ASN A 245 -33.63 10.79 24.33
C ASN A 245 -34.41 9.51 24.05
N SER A 246 -35.32 9.50 23.08
CA SER A 246 -36.03 8.29 22.66
C SER A 246 -35.19 7.34 21.81
N ILE A 247 -34.04 7.79 21.35
CA ILE A 247 -33.10 6.97 20.54
C ILE A 247 -32.42 5.95 21.43
N THR A 248 -32.61 4.67 21.12
CA THR A 248 -32.03 3.56 21.86
C THR A 248 -30.57 3.30 21.48
N GLU A 249 -29.80 2.66 22.36
CA GLU A 249 -28.43 2.26 22.10
C GLU A 249 -28.30 1.38 20.83
N ASN A 250 -29.26 0.44 20.63
CA ASN A 250 -29.25 -0.46 19.47
C ASN A 250 -29.46 0.30 18.16
N GLU A 251 -30.40 1.23 18.12
CA GLU A 251 -30.63 2.08 16.93
C GLU A 251 -29.38 2.91 16.59
N MET A 252 -28.72 3.47 17.59
CA MET A 252 -27.45 4.17 17.38
C MET A 252 -26.37 3.25 16.82
N HIS A 253 -26.21 2.06 17.39
CA HIS A 253 -25.22 1.11 16.90
C HIS A 253 -25.46 0.66 15.45
N GLU A 254 -26.74 0.42 15.09
CA GLU A 254 -27.10 0.05 13.71
C GLU A 254 -26.84 1.17 12.72
N ALA A 255 -27.18 2.41 13.07
CA ALA A 255 -26.93 3.56 12.22
C ALA A 255 -25.43 3.87 12.07
N ILE A 256 -24.66 3.80 13.16
CA ILE A 256 -23.19 3.92 13.10
C ILE A 256 -22.60 2.85 12.17
N ARG A 257 -23.04 1.59 12.29
CA ARG A 257 -22.57 0.51 11.44
C ARG A 257 -22.82 0.77 9.97
N LYS A 258 -24.06 1.18 9.60
CA LYS A 258 -24.38 1.56 8.21
C LYS A 258 -23.43 2.66 7.72
N ALA A 259 -23.32 3.74 8.48
CA ALA A 259 -22.50 4.89 8.11
C ALA A 259 -21.01 4.56 8.01
N VAL A 260 -20.49 3.60 8.80
CA VAL A 260 -19.11 3.09 8.70
C VAL A 260 -18.93 2.26 7.44
N ILE A 261 -19.85 1.36 7.11
CA ILE A 261 -19.80 0.53 5.91
C ILE A 261 -19.83 1.41 4.65
N ASP A 262 -20.63 2.45 4.66
CA ASP A 262 -20.69 3.45 3.56
C ASP A 262 -19.54 4.45 3.57
N ILE A 263 -18.60 4.35 4.55
CA ILE A 263 -17.47 5.27 4.73
C ILE A 263 -17.91 6.73 4.95
N SER A 264 -19.13 6.93 5.40
CA SER A 264 -19.69 8.26 5.62
C SER A 264 -19.24 8.87 6.94
N ILE A 265 -19.00 8.06 7.97
CA ILE A 265 -18.42 8.48 9.26
C ILE A 265 -17.25 7.59 9.66
N ILE A 266 -16.38 8.14 10.48
CA ILE A 266 -15.25 7.43 11.10
C ILE A 266 -15.42 7.50 12.62
N PRO A 267 -15.86 6.43 13.27
CA PRO A 267 -15.93 6.37 14.73
C PRO A 267 -14.53 6.48 15.34
N MET A 268 -14.37 7.37 16.31
CA MET A 268 -13.09 7.61 16.98
C MET A 268 -13.16 7.15 18.43
N MET A 269 -12.19 6.34 18.81
CA MET A 269 -12.00 5.82 20.16
C MET A 269 -10.62 6.20 20.68
N CYS A 270 -10.38 6.05 21.98
CA CYS A 270 -9.08 6.36 22.55
C CYS A 270 -8.64 5.32 23.59
N GLY A 271 -7.34 5.29 23.84
CA GLY A 271 -6.76 4.40 24.84
C GLY A 271 -5.24 4.50 24.94
N SER A 272 -4.68 3.57 25.70
CA SER A 272 -3.24 3.35 25.80
C SER A 272 -2.95 1.85 25.76
N SER A 273 -2.47 1.38 24.61
CA SER A 273 -2.08 -0.02 24.44
C SER A 273 -0.93 -0.40 25.40
N PHE A 274 0.00 0.52 25.64
CA PHE A 274 1.10 0.31 26.59
C PHE A 274 0.61 0.13 28.03
N LYS A 275 -0.37 0.92 28.45
CA LYS A 275 -0.99 0.83 29.78
C LYS A 275 -2.16 -0.17 29.84
N ASN A 276 -2.40 -0.93 28.78
CA ASN A 276 -3.45 -1.95 28.70
C ASN A 276 -4.88 -1.39 28.88
N LYS A 277 -5.17 -0.20 28.38
CA LYS A 277 -6.46 0.50 28.55
C LYS A 277 -7.10 0.82 27.19
N GLY A 278 -8.36 0.45 27.00
CA GLY A 278 -9.15 0.79 25.81
C GLY A 278 -9.05 -0.21 24.63
N VAL A 279 -8.19 -1.21 24.65
CA VAL A 279 -8.01 -2.14 23.52
C VAL A 279 -9.23 -3.07 23.37
N GLN A 280 -9.85 -3.53 24.46
CA GLN A 280 -11.05 -4.37 24.37
C GLN A 280 -12.23 -3.62 23.76
N THR A 281 -12.42 -2.34 24.10
CA THR A 281 -13.48 -1.53 23.49
C THR A 281 -13.25 -1.34 21.99
N ALA A 282 -11.99 -1.25 21.55
CA ALA A 282 -11.65 -1.26 20.14
C ALA A 282 -11.99 -2.59 19.45
N LEU A 283 -11.75 -3.75 20.12
CA LEU A 283 -12.14 -5.07 19.60
C LEU A 283 -13.66 -5.22 19.50
N ASP A 284 -14.39 -4.75 20.51
CA ASP A 284 -15.86 -4.73 20.48
C ASP A 284 -16.39 -3.85 19.34
N ALA A 285 -15.73 -2.70 19.09
CA ALA A 285 -16.05 -1.83 17.96
C ALA A 285 -15.77 -2.47 16.60
N VAL A 286 -14.67 -3.24 16.48
CA VAL A 286 -14.39 -4.06 15.28
C VAL A 286 -15.53 -5.04 15.02
N CYS A 287 -16.00 -5.76 16.03
CA CYS A 287 -17.14 -6.68 15.89
C CYS A 287 -18.41 -5.95 15.48
N ARG A 288 -18.66 -4.78 16.06
CA ARG A 288 -19.91 -4.05 15.94
C ARG A 288 -20.01 -3.25 14.64
N TYR A 289 -18.95 -2.58 14.25
CA TYR A 289 -19.00 -1.57 13.18
C TYR A 289 -18.30 -1.96 11.89
N LEU A 290 -17.21 -2.73 11.92
CA LEU A 290 -16.56 -3.14 10.69
C LEU A 290 -17.38 -4.21 9.95
N PRO A 291 -17.39 -4.19 8.60
CA PRO A 291 -18.07 -5.21 7.83
C PRO A 291 -17.40 -6.58 7.98
N GLY A 292 -18.22 -7.61 7.81
CA GLY A 292 -17.75 -8.95 7.53
C GLY A 292 -17.85 -9.28 6.05
N PRO A 293 -17.34 -10.45 5.61
CA PRO A 293 -17.43 -10.86 4.21
C PRO A 293 -18.85 -10.90 3.63
N ALA A 294 -19.86 -11.09 4.48
CA ALA A 294 -21.25 -11.12 4.08
C ALA A 294 -21.86 -9.71 3.82
N ASP A 295 -21.25 -8.67 4.36
CA ASP A 295 -21.71 -7.27 4.19
C ASP A 295 -21.15 -6.62 2.93
N ILE A 296 -20.15 -7.25 2.30
CA ILE A 296 -19.45 -6.70 1.15
C ILE A 296 -20.15 -7.13 -0.13
N GLU A 297 -20.25 -6.21 -1.09
CA GLU A 297 -20.76 -6.51 -2.42
C GLU A 297 -20.01 -7.68 -3.07
N ALA A 298 -20.70 -8.38 -3.97
CA ALA A 298 -20.10 -9.45 -4.74
C ALA A 298 -18.81 -8.97 -5.44
N VAL A 299 -17.70 -9.71 -5.30
CA VAL A 299 -16.45 -9.35 -5.95
C VAL A 299 -16.62 -9.42 -7.47
N LYS A 300 -16.21 -8.35 -8.15
CA LYS A 300 -16.27 -8.25 -9.61
C LYS A 300 -15.00 -8.82 -10.25
N GLY A 301 -15.17 -9.32 -11.45
CA GLY A 301 -14.09 -9.84 -12.26
C GLY A 301 -14.55 -10.02 -13.71
N THR A 302 -13.68 -10.58 -14.54
CA THR A 302 -13.94 -10.82 -15.95
C THR A 302 -13.74 -12.30 -16.30
N ASP A 303 -14.54 -12.79 -17.21
CA ASP A 303 -14.34 -14.12 -17.78
C ASP A 303 -13.10 -14.08 -18.69
N PRO A 304 -12.08 -14.94 -18.46
CA PRO A 304 -10.87 -14.93 -19.25
C PRO A 304 -11.07 -15.31 -20.73
N ASN A 305 -12.16 -15.99 -21.05
CA ASN A 305 -12.43 -16.46 -22.40
C ASN A 305 -13.29 -15.49 -23.23
N THR A 306 -14.24 -14.82 -22.57
CA THR A 306 -15.23 -13.96 -23.24
C THR A 306 -15.04 -12.49 -22.97
N GLY A 307 -14.28 -12.12 -21.92
CA GLY A 307 -14.16 -10.75 -21.43
C GLY A 307 -15.42 -10.19 -20.76
N ALA A 308 -16.44 -11.02 -20.55
CA ALA A 308 -17.69 -10.59 -19.91
C ALA A 308 -17.47 -10.31 -18.42
N GLU A 309 -18.13 -9.28 -17.90
CA GLU A 309 -18.13 -9.01 -16.46
C GLU A 309 -18.86 -10.11 -15.69
N LEU A 310 -18.23 -10.58 -14.63
CA LEU A 310 -18.74 -11.56 -13.70
C LEU A 310 -18.69 -11.02 -12.27
N ALA A 311 -19.54 -11.57 -11.41
CA ALA A 311 -19.53 -11.29 -9.99
C ALA A 311 -19.61 -12.60 -9.18
N ARG A 312 -18.96 -12.65 -8.02
CA ARG A 312 -18.98 -13.77 -7.09
C ARG A 312 -19.39 -13.29 -5.71
N LYS A 313 -20.39 -13.94 -5.12
CA LYS A 313 -20.81 -13.68 -3.74
C LYS A 313 -19.93 -14.45 -2.76
N ALA A 314 -19.83 -13.94 -1.55
CA ALA A 314 -19.14 -14.62 -0.46
C ALA A 314 -20.05 -15.78 0.08
N ASP A 315 -20.11 -16.88 -0.69
CA ASP A 315 -20.84 -18.08 -0.34
C ASP A 315 -19.98 -19.32 -0.66
N ALA A 316 -19.89 -20.26 0.27
CA ALA A 316 -19.14 -21.50 0.10
C ALA A 316 -19.70 -22.42 -1.00
N LYS A 317 -20.93 -22.20 -1.45
CA LYS A 317 -21.58 -22.95 -2.55
C LYS A 317 -21.26 -22.41 -3.94
N GLU A 318 -20.76 -21.20 -4.02
CA GLU A 318 -20.34 -20.57 -5.28
C GLU A 318 -19.09 -21.27 -5.81
N PRO A 319 -18.76 -21.15 -7.11
CA PRO A 319 -17.48 -21.56 -7.63
C PRO A 319 -16.33 -20.88 -6.91
N PHE A 320 -15.25 -21.61 -6.63
CA PHE A 320 -14.10 -21.08 -5.91
C PHE A 320 -13.43 -19.92 -6.68
N SER A 321 -13.17 -18.84 -5.99
CA SER A 321 -12.30 -17.77 -6.46
C SER A 321 -11.52 -17.14 -5.31
N ALA A 322 -10.23 -16.87 -5.56
CA ALA A 322 -9.32 -16.29 -4.59
C ALA A 322 -8.28 -15.41 -5.28
N LEU A 323 -7.74 -14.45 -4.53
CA LEU A 323 -6.66 -13.57 -4.96
C LEU A 323 -5.41 -13.84 -4.12
N ALA A 324 -4.30 -14.18 -4.77
CA ALA A 324 -2.99 -14.29 -4.13
C ALA A 324 -2.44 -12.88 -3.92
N PHE A 325 -2.28 -12.46 -2.67
CA PHE A 325 -1.86 -11.08 -2.34
C PHE A 325 -0.43 -11.00 -1.80
N LYS A 326 0.15 -12.10 -1.34
CA LYS A 326 1.53 -12.14 -0.85
C LYS A 326 2.16 -13.50 -1.12
N ILE A 327 3.40 -13.48 -1.59
CA ILE A 327 4.24 -14.66 -1.73
C ILE A 327 5.38 -14.55 -0.73
N MET A 328 5.70 -15.65 -0.08
CA MET A 328 6.84 -15.76 0.82
C MET A 328 7.61 -17.04 0.50
N THR A 329 8.91 -16.99 0.59
CA THR A 329 9.76 -18.16 0.44
C THR A 329 10.12 -18.71 1.81
N ASP A 330 9.63 -19.91 2.10
CA ASP A 330 9.95 -20.62 3.34
C ASP A 330 11.06 -21.66 3.06
N PRO A 331 12.11 -21.73 3.90
CA PRO A 331 13.22 -22.67 3.71
C PRO A 331 12.80 -24.14 3.71
N TYR A 332 11.70 -24.49 4.38
CA TYR A 332 11.26 -25.87 4.59
C TYR A 332 10.13 -26.31 3.66
N VAL A 333 9.20 -25.41 3.36
CA VAL A 333 8.01 -25.73 2.55
C VAL A 333 8.03 -25.12 1.15
N GLY A 334 9.04 -24.31 0.84
CA GLY A 334 9.17 -23.63 -0.45
C GLY A 334 8.30 -22.39 -0.58
N ARG A 335 7.60 -22.24 -1.71
CA ARG A 335 6.70 -21.10 -1.96
C ARG A 335 5.44 -21.22 -1.12
N LEU A 336 5.20 -20.24 -0.28
CA LEU A 336 4.00 -20.06 0.51
C LEU A 336 3.22 -18.87 -0.05
N ALA A 337 2.06 -19.15 -0.66
CA ALA A 337 1.21 -18.10 -1.22
C ALA A 337 0.06 -17.80 -0.26
N PHE A 338 -0.03 -16.55 0.19
CA PHE A 338 -1.15 -16.03 0.95
C PHE A 338 -2.25 -15.60 -0.01
N PHE A 339 -3.47 -16.02 0.27
CA PHE A 339 -4.60 -15.69 -0.56
C PHE A 339 -5.85 -15.43 0.26
N ARG A 340 -6.74 -14.62 -0.29
CA ARG A 340 -8.10 -14.46 0.21
C ARG A 340 -9.07 -15.21 -0.68
N ALA A 341 -9.87 -16.10 -0.08
CA ALA A 341 -10.98 -16.74 -0.75
C ALA A 341 -12.19 -15.78 -0.77
N TYR A 342 -12.65 -15.40 -1.95
CA TYR A 342 -13.81 -14.53 -2.12
C TYR A 342 -15.11 -15.32 -2.28
N SER A 343 -15.04 -16.50 -2.89
CA SER A 343 -16.19 -17.40 -3.09
C SER A 343 -15.78 -18.86 -3.05
N GLY A 344 -16.74 -19.73 -2.82
CA GLY A 344 -16.55 -21.18 -2.89
C GLY A 344 -15.78 -21.76 -1.72
N ARG A 345 -15.30 -22.97 -1.92
CA ARG A 345 -14.50 -23.75 -0.98
C ARG A 345 -13.33 -24.39 -1.70
N LEU A 346 -12.19 -24.41 -1.05
CA LEU A 346 -10.97 -25.09 -1.50
C LEU A 346 -10.53 -26.11 -0.46
N ASP A 347 -10.41 -27.37 -0.86
CA ASP A 347 -9.92 -28.44 -0.01
C ASP A 347 -8.41 -28.68 -0.23
N SER A 348 -7.70 -29.04 0.81
CA SER A 348 -6.30 -29.44 0.75
C SER A 348 -6.13 -30.67 -0.18
N GLY A 349 -5.09 -30.66 -1.00
CA GLY A 349 -4.85 -31.71 -2.00
C GLY A 349 -5.56 -31.54 -3.35
N SER A 350 -6.42 -30.52 -3.50
CA SER A 350 -7.19 -30.24 -4.72
C SER A 350 -6.39 -29.41 -5.76
N TYR A 351 -7.03 -29.08 -6.87
CA TYR A 351 -6.46 -28.28 -7.95
C TYR A 351 -7.23 -26.98 -8.10
N VAL A 352 -6.52 -25.93 -8.51
CA VAL A 352 -7.08 -24.62 -8.87
C VAL A 352 -6.49 -24.15 -10.19
N LEU A 353 -7.26 -23.43 -10.99
CA LEU A 353 -6.78 -22.75 -12.18
C LEU A 353 -6.08 -21.44 -11.77
N ASN A 354 -4.83 -21.27 -12.17
CA ASN A 354 -4.16 -19.97 -12.15
C ASN A 354 -4.45 -19.27 -13.48
N THR A 355 -5.21 -18.20 -13.44
CA THR A 355 -5.70 -17.50 -14.65
C THR A 355 -4.59 -16.82 -15.45
N ARG A 356 -3.49 -16.37 -14.79
CA ARG A 356 -2.33 -15.78 -15.48
C ARG A 356 -1.60 -16.81 -16.34
N THR A 357 -1.39 -18.02 -15.81
CA THR A 357 -0.64 -19.07 -16.53
C THR A 357 -1.53 -19.97 -17.40
N GLY A 358 -2.86 -19.91 -17.20
CA GLY A 358 -3.82 -20.82 -17.83
C GLY A 358 -3.65 -22.29 -17.42
N LYS A 359 -2.96 -22.58 -16.31
CA LYS A 359 -2.64 -23.93 -15.87
C LYS A 359 -3.26 -24.25 -14.51
N ASN A 360 -3.57 -25.54 -14.33
CA ASN A 360 -4.01 -26.05 -13.04
C ASN A 360 -2.81 -26.24 -12.11
N GLU A 361 -2.89 -25.62 -10.94
CA GLU A 361 -1.92 -25.73 -9.86
C GLU A 361 -2.46 -26.65 -8.76
N ARG A 362 -1.61 -27.54 -8.24
CA ARG A 362 -1.99 -28.44 -7.16
C ARG A 362 -1.72 -27.79 -5.80
N ILE A 363 -2.75 -27.70 -4.98
CA ILE A 363 -2.64 -27.25 -3.60
C ILE A 363 -2.26 -28.44 -2.71
N SER A 364 -1.01 -28.50 -2.27
CA SER A 364 -0.55 -29.63 -1.45
C SER A 364 -1.10 -29.57 -0.03
N ARG A 365 -1.03 -28.41 0.59
CA ARG A 365 -1.54 -28.12 1.95
C ARG A 365 -2.03 -26.70 2.03
N ILE A 366 -3.07 -26.51 2.84
CA ILE A 366 -3.59 -25.20 3.22
C ILE A 366 -3.24 -24.96 4.68
N MET A 367 -2.88 -23.74 5.01
CA MET A 367 -2.44 -23.34 6.34
C MET A 367 -3.17 -22.09 6.80
N GLN A 368 -3.55 -22.09 8.05
CA GLN A 368 -3.95 -20.89 8.78
C GLN A 368 -2.72 -20.34 9.49
N MET A 369 -2.45 -19.06 9.28
CA MET A 369 -1.24 -18.44 9.79
C MET A 369 -1.44 -17.74 11.13
N HIS A 370 -0.42 -17.83 11.97
CA HIS A 370 -0.28 -17.03 13.18
C HIS A 370 1.13 -16.44 13.18
N ALA A 371 1.28 -15.26 12.57
CA ALA A 371 2.56 -14.67 12.21
C ALA A 371 3.41 -15.66 11.38
N ASN A 372 4.50 -16.21 11.94
CA ASN A 372 5.35 -17.21 11.27
C ASN A 372 4.96 -18.67 11.54
N LYS A 373 4.00 -18.92 12.45
CA LYS A 373 3.51 -20.29 12.75
C LYS A 373 2.48 -20.73 11.73
N GLN A 374 2.62 -21.93 11.22
CA GLN A 374 1.80 -22.54 10.17
C GLN A 374 0.94 -23.65 10.78
N ASN A 375 -0.37 -23.46 10.82
CA ASN A 375 -1.32 -24.45 11.30
C ASN A 375 -2.05 -25.08 10.10
N PRO A 376 -1.82 -26.37 9.78
CA PRO A 376 -2.51 -27.04 8.69
C PRO A 376 -4.03 -27.05 8.91
N VAL A 377 -4.78 -26.82 7.83
CA VAL A 377 -6.24 -26.96 7.81
C VAL A 377 -6.67 -27.79 6.60
N ASP A 378 -7.79 -28.48 6.73
CA ASP A 378 -8.28 -29.36 5.67
C ASP A 378 -8.88 -28.57 4.48
N PHE A 379 -9.44 -27.42 4.76
CA PHE A 379 -10.07 -26.57 3.74
C PHE A 379 -10.09 -25.09 4.16
N ILE A 380 -10.39 -24.25 3.18
CA ILE A 380 -10.69 -22.83 3.35
C ILE A 380 -11.96 -22.49 2.56
N GLU A 381 -12.80 -21.60 3.09
CA GLU A 381 -14.08 -21.20 2.49
C GLU A 381 -14.12 -19.70 2.18
N ALA A 382 -15.13 -19.30 1.41
CA ALA A 382 -15.41 -17.90 1.08
C ALA A 382 -15.30 -16.98 2.30
N GLY A 383 -14.68 -15.82 2.10
CA GLY A 383 -14.46 -14.83 3.15
C GLY A 383 -13.19 -15.04 3.98
N ASP A 384 -12.51 -16.18 3.86
CA ASP A 384 -11.35 -16.49 4.70
C ASP A 384 -10.02 -16.10 4.06
N ILE A 385 -9.01 -15.92 4.90
CA ILE A 385 -7.62 -15.67 4.51
C ILE A 385 -6.78 -16.85 4.98
N GLY A 386 -5.98 -17.38 4.06
CA GLY A 386 -5.08 -18.49 4.36
C GLY A 386 -3.82 -18.44 3.51
N ALA A 387 -2.98 -19.43 3.72
CA ALA A 387 -1.79 -19.63 2.91
C ALA A 387 -1.77 -21.06 2.37
N ALA A 388 -1.17 -21.26 1.21
CA ALA A 388 -1.06 -22.59 0.62
C ALA A 388 0.33 -22.83 0.02
N VAL A 389 0.72 -24.09 -0.02
CA VAL A 389 1.95 -24.57 -0.63
C VAL A 389 1.66 -25.58 -1.73
N GLY A 390 2.61 -25.72 -2.66
CA GLY A 390 2.52 -26.65 -3.77
C GLY A 390 2.50 -25.98 -5.13
N PHE A 391 2.39 -24.67 -5.20
CA PHE A 391 2.41 -23.90 -6.44
C PHE A 391 3.76 -24.01 -7.15
N LYS A 392 3.68 -24.21 -8.48
CA LYS A 392 4.87 -24.20 -9.36
C LYS A 392 5.20 -22.79 -9.85
N ASP A 393 4.18 -22.04 -10.25
CA ASP A 393 4.33 -20.67 -10.78
C ASP A 393 3.17 -19.81 -10.26
N ILE A 394 3.41 -19.12 -9.16
CA ILE A 394 2.47 -18.18 -8.55
C ILE A 394 3.14 -16.83 -8.32
N LYS A 395 2.40 -15.75 -8.57
CA LYS A 395 2.83 -14.38 -8.32
C LYS A 395 1.78 -13.62 -7.52
N THR A 396 2.22 -12.58 -6.85
CA THR A 396 1.32 -11.61 -6.20
C THR A 396 0.41 -10.99 -7.26
N GLY A 397 -0.90 -10.99 -6.99
CA GLY A 397 -1.94 -10.53 -7.91
C GLY A 397 -2.57 -11.64 -8.77
N ASP A 398 -2.05 -12.88 -8.72
CA ASP A 398 -2.66 -13.99 -9.46
C ASP A 398 -4.05 -14.33 -8.90
N THR A 399 -5.00 -14.55 -9.80
CA THR A 399 -6.30 -15.11 -9.45
C THR A 399 -6.27 -16.63 -9.53
N LEU A 400 -6.74 -17.27 -8.46
CA LEU A 400 -6.93 -18.70 -8.35
C LEU A 400 -8.42 -19.01 -8.37
N CYS A 401 -8.89 -19.87 -9.26
CA CYS A 401 -10.33 -20.14 -9.39
C CYS A 401 -10.65 -21.57 -9.79
N ASP A 402 -11.94 -21.88 -9.82
CA ASP A 402 -12.47 -23.12 -10.36
C ASP A 402 -12.26 -23.17 -11.88
N GLU A 403 -11.74 -24.30 -12.39
CA GLU A 403 -11.43 -24.47 -13.82
C GLU A 403 -12.67 -24.41 -14.71
N LYS A 404 -13.82 -24.87 -14.22
CA LYS A 404 -15.07 -24.91 -15.00
C LYS A 404 -15.79 -23.58 -15.04
N ASN A 405 -15.53 -22.72 -14.06
CA ASN A 405 -16.13 -21.42 -13.91
C ASN A 405 -15.04 -20.34 -13.70
N PRO A 406 -14.18 -20.11 -14.71
CA PRO A 406 -13.04 -19.24 -14.53
C PRO A 406 -13.47 -17.78 -14.37
N ILE A 407 -12.70 -17.03 -13.57
CA ILE A 407 -12.85 -15.59 -13.37
C ILE A 407 -11.47 -14.99 -13.15
N ILE A 408 -11.22 -13.82 -13.73
CA ILE A 408 -10.07 -12.98 -13.39
C ILE A 408 -10.58 -11.88 -12.47
N LEU A 409 -10.11 -11.86 -11.24
CA LEU A 409 -10.38 -10.78 -10.29
C LEU A 409 -9.51 -9.58 -10.68
N GLU A 410 -9.94 -8.39 -10.29
CA GLU A 410 -9.19 -7.15 -10.55
C GLU A 410 -7.74 -7.27 -10.07
N SER A 411 -6.79 -7.00 -10.97
CA SER A 411 -5.36 -7.09 -10.69
C SER A 411 -4.88 -5.91 -9.83
N MET A 412 -3.84 -6.16 -9.03
CA MET A 412 -3.15 -5.10 -8.30
C MET A 412 -2.17 -4.37 -9.24
N THR A 413 -2.16 -3.05 -9.16
CA THR A 413 -1.13 -2.22 -9.82
C THR A 413 -0.07 -1.86 -8.79
N PHE A 414 1.20 -1.96 -9.17
CA PHE A 414 2.31 -1.64 -8.28
C PHE A 414 3.05 -0.41 -8.80
N PRO A 415 3.48 0.52 -7.91
CA PRO A 415 4.28 1.67 -8.31
C PRO A 415 5.65 1.22 -8.82
N GLU A 416 6.20 2.02 -9.71
CA GLU A 416 7.56 1.79 -10.21
C GLU A 416 8.62 2.23 -9.17
N PRO A 417 9.74 1.51 -9.08
CA PRO A 417 10.83 1.88 -8.20
C PRO A 417 11.47 3.21 -8.60
N VAL A 418 11.93 3.97 -7.59
CA VAL A 418 12.49 5.32 -7.79
C VAL A 418 13.98 5.42 -7.51
N ILE A 419 14.57 4.42 -6.87
CA ILE A 419 16.01 4.35 -6.55
C ILE A 419 16.60 3.03 -7.03
N SER A 420 17.86 3.06 -7.43
CA SER A 420 18.59 1.88 -7.86
C SER A 420 19.95 1.78 -7.18
N LEU A 421 20.42 0.56 -6.99
CA LEU A 421 21.69 0.22 -6.35
C LEU A 421 22.40 -0.87 -7.14
N ALA A 422 23.63 -0.65 -7.52
CA ALA A 422 24.45 -1.70 -8.11
C ALA A 422 24.95 -2.65 -7.01
N VAL A 423 24.83 -3.95 -7.24
CA VAL A 423 25.32 -4.98 -6.34
C VAL A 423 26.24 -5.94 -7.07
N GLU A 424 27.35 -6.30 -6.45
CA GLU A 424 28.33 -7.25 -6.97
C GLU A 424 28.65 -8.30 -5.92
N PRO A 425 28.75 -9.59 -6.27
CA PRO A 425 29.13 -10.62 -5.32
C PRO A 425 30.57 -10.42 -4.90
N LYS A 426 30.89 -10.57 -3.60
CA LYS A 426 32.27 -10.44 -3.12
C LYS A 426 33.18 -11.55 -3.61
N THR A 427 32.63 -12.74 -3.85
CA THR A 427 33.41 -13.91 -4.29
C THR A 427 32.75 -14.59 -5.47
N GLN A 428 33.53 -15.30 -6.28
CA GLN A 428 33.01 -16.10 -7.40
C GLN A 428 32.01 -17.16 -6.95
N ALA A 429 32.17 -17.71 -5.74
CA ALA A 429 31.26 -18.69 -5.16
C ALA A 429 29.87 -18.08 -4.80
N ASP A 430 29.77 -16.77 -4.66
CA ASP A 430 28.54 -16.07 -4.33
C ASP A 430 27.72 -15.68 -5.56
N VAL A 431 28.25 -15.81 -6.78
CA VAL A 431 27.54 -15.42 -8.03
C VAL A 431 26.23 -16.19 -8.18
N ASP A 432 26.29 -17.53 -8.14
CA ASP A 432 25.12 -18.38 -8.30
C ASP A 432 24.12 -18.21 -7.15
N LYS A 433 24.65 -18.07 -5.91
CA LYS A 433 23.81 -17.82 -4.74
C LYS A 433 23.11 -16.46 -4.82
N MET A 434 23.82 -15.43 -5.30
CA MET A 434 23.25 -14.10 -5.50
C MET A 434 22.09 -14.15 -6.50
N GLY A 435 22.27 -14.81 -7.63
CA GLY A 435 21.22 -14.99 -8.62
C GLY A 435 19.98 -15.69 -8.05
N MET A 436 20.17 -16.77 -7.28
CA MET A 436 19.07 -17.46 -6.61
C MET A 436 18.38 -16.60 -5.53
N ALA A 437 19.16 -15.88 -4.74
CA ALA A 437 18.63 -14.98 -3.70
C ALA A 437 17.78 -13.88 -4.33
N ILE A 438 18.30 -13.20 -5.34
CA ILE A 438 17.61 -12.15 -6.06
C ILE A 438 16.31 -12.67 -6.69
N ALA A 439 16.35 -13.81 -7.36
CA ALA A 439 15.15 -14.40 -7.98
C ALA A 439 14.03 -14.63 -6.96
N LYS A 440 14.37 -15.16 -5.77
CA LYS A 440 13.39 -15.35 -4.68
C LYS A 440 12.87 -14.04 -4.11
N LEU A 441 13.74 -13.05 -3.90
CA LEU A 441 13.34 -11.74 -3.38
C LEU A 441 12.41 -10.99 -4.35
N VAL A 442 12.66 -11.10 -5.66
CA VAL A 442 11.77 -10.54 -6.71
C VAL A 442 10.42 -11.26 -6.78
N GLU A 443 10.38 -12.58 -6.49
CA GLU A 443 9.11 -13.30 -6.39
C GLU A 443 8.25 -12.81 -5.20
N GLU A 444 8.88 -12.47 -4.09
CA GLU A 444 8.22 -11.98 -2.88
C GLU A 444 7.75 -10.53 -3.01
N ASP A 445 8.59 -9.69 -3.63
CA ASP A 445 8.36 -8.25 -3.72
C ASP A 445 8.19 -7.80 -5.19
N PRO A 446 6.97 -7.49 -5.63
CA PRO A 446 6.70 -7.06 -6.99
C PRO A 446 7.26 -5.68 -7.34
N THR A 447 7.72 -4.88 -6.35
CA THR A 447 8.35 -3.57 -6.58
C THR A 447 9.86 -3.65 -6.69
N LEU A 448 10.46 -4.77 -6.30
CA LEU A 448 11.88 -5.00 -6.54
C LEU A 448 12.10 -5.35 -8.00
N ARG A 449 12.82 -4.49 -8.72
CA ARG A 449 13.23 -4.73 -10.10
C ARG A 449 14.71 -5.08 -10.15
N VAL A 450 15.06 -5.94 -11.07
CA VAL A 450 16.44 -6.36 -11.29
C VAL A 450 16.77 -6.22 -12.77
N LYS A 451 17.87 -5.55 -13.06
CA LYS A 451 18.42 -5.41 -14.42
C LYS A 451 19.91 -5.71 -14.35
N THR A 452 20.39 -6.52 -15.28
CA THR A 452 21.84 -6.61 -15.52
C THR A 452 22.21 -5.56 -16.54
N ASP A 453 23.17 -4.72 -16.20
CA ASP A 453 23.74 -3.76 -17.13
C ASP A 453 24.59 -4.50 -18.15
N GLU A 454 24.24 -4.41 -19.43
CA GLU A 454 24.89 -5.16 -20.49
C GLU A 454 26.32 -4.63 -20.79
N GLU A 455 26.58 -3.36 -20.47
CA GLU A 455 27.87 -2.73 -20.70
C GLU A 455 28.87 -3.03 -19.56
N THR A 456 28.41 -2.93 -18.30
CA THR A 456 29.27 -3.11 -17.13
C THR A 456 29.19 -4.52 -16.52
N GLY A 457 28.19 -5.32 -16.89
CA GLY A 457 27.91 -6.62 -16.29
C GLY A 457 27.38 -6.55 -14.84
N GLN A 458 27.15 -5.34 -14.32
CA GLN A 458 26.67 -5.13 -12.97
C GLN A 458 25.20 -5.51 -12.82
N THR A 459 24.86 -6.08 -11.66
CA THR A 459 23.46 -6.31 -11.29
C THR A 459 22.93 -5.08 -10.57
N ILE A 460 21.87 -4.47 -11.15
CA ILE A 460 21.23 -3.29 -10.60
C ILE A 460 19.90 -3.71 -9.95
N LEU A 461 19.77 -3.45 -8.65
CA LEU A 461 18.53 -3.59 -7.89
C LEU A 461 17.83 -2.23 -7.84
N SER A 462 16.54 -2.19 -8.19
CA SER A 462 15.73 -0.97 -8.09
C SER A 462 14.58 -1.19 -7.11
N GLY A 463 14.32 -0.22 -6.24
CA GLY A 463 13.34 -0.31 -5.16
C GLY A 463 12.68 1.03 -4.84
N MET A 464 11.80 1.03 -3.83
CA MET A 464 10.96 2.16 -3.47
C MET A 464 11.68 3.22 -2.62
N GLY A 465 12.79 2.87 -1.97
CA GLY A 465 13.56 3.78 -1.13
C GLY A 465 14.88 3.17 -0.65
N GLU A 466 15.71 3.97 0.02
CA GLU A 466 17.01 3.53 0.56
C GLU A 466 16.83 2.38 1.56
N LEU A 467 15.89 2.52 2.49
CA LEU A 467 15.61 1.51 3.50
C LEU A 467 15.15 0.20 2.87
N HIS A 468 14.32 0.27 1.82
CA HIS A 468 13.87 -0.92 1.09
C HIS A 468 15.08 -1.70 0.53
N LEU A 469 15.97 -1.04 -0.21
CA LEU A 469 17.14 -1.69 -0.80
C LEU A 469 18.14 -2.17 0.25
N GLU A 470 18.32 -1.42 1.35
CA GLU A 470 19.16 -1.82 2.48
C GLU A 470 18.66 -3.13 3.10
N ILE A 471 17.35 -3.27 3.30
CA ILE A 471 16.73 -4.49 3.83
C ILE A 471 16.90 -5.65 2.85
N ILE A 472 16.71 -5.43 1.56
CA ILE A 472 16.92 -6.46 0.53
C ILE A 472 18.37 -7.00 0.58
N VAL A 473 19.35 -6.12 0.66
CA VAL A 473 20.77 -6.51 0.75
C VAL A 473 21.05 -7.23 2.08
N ASP A 474 20.49 -6.76 3.18
CA ASP A 474 20.65 -7.41 4.49
C ASP A 474 20.01 -8.80 4.52
N ARG A 475 18.85 -8.99 3.86
CA ARG A 475 18.21 -10.29 3.67
C ARG A 475 19.08 -11.23 2.83
N MET A 476 19.72 -10.73 1.77
CA MET A 476 20.67 -11.52 0.98
C MET A 476 21.80 -12.07 1.88
N ARG A 477 22.34 -11.24 2.78
CA ARG A 477 23.37 -11.63 3.73
C ARG A 477 22.88 -12.64 4.77
N ARG A 478 21.78 -12.35 5.45
CA ARG A 478 21.29 -13.14 6.60
C ARG A 478 20.60 -14.42 6.18
N GLU A 479 19.69 -14.37 5.22
CA GLU A 479 18.85 -15.50 4.82
C GLU A 479 19.58 -16.41 3.81
N PHE A 480 20.24 -15.80 2.83
CA PHE A 480 20.87 -16.54 1.72
C PHE A 480 22.37 -16.74 1.86
N LYS A 481 22.99 -16.12 2.90
CA LYS A 481 24.46 -16.20 3.14
C LYS A 481 25.27 -15.72 1.94
N VAL A 482 24.85 -14.64 1.33
CA VAL A 482 25.49 -13.98 0.18
C VAL A 482 26.06 -12.63 0.59
N GLU A 483 27.35 -12.47 0.45
CA GLU A 483 28.02 -11.19 0.68
C GLU A 483 28.15 -10.43 -0.64
N VAL A 484 27.70 -9.17 -0.64
CA VAL A 484 27.77 -8.29 -1.81
C VAL A 484 28.48 -6.97 -1.50
N ASN A 485 29.16 -6.44 -2.51
CA ASN A 485 29.59 -5.05 -2.53
C ASN A 485 28.45 -4.21 -3.09
N GLN A 486 28.24 -3.04 -2.50
CA GLN A 486 27.22 -2.08 -2.92
C GLN A 486 27.89 -0.91 -3.61
N GLY A 487 27.40 -0.54 -4.80
CA GLY A 487 27.76 0.69 -5.48
C GLY A 487 27.06 1.91 -4.87
N ALA A 488 27.33 3.09 -5.41
CA ALA A 488 26.61 4.29 -5.01
C ALA A 488 25.13 4.21 -5.46
N PRO A 489 24.18 4.74 -4.67
CA PRO A 489 22.80 4.83 -5.10
C PRO A 489 22.65 5.67 -6.37
N MET A 490 21.81 5.22 -7.27
CA MET A 490 21.50 5.92 -8.52
C MET A 490 20.02 6.30 -8.58
N VAL A 491 19.76 7.50 -9.05
CA VAL A 491 18.39 8.00 -9.24
C VAL A 491 17.81 7.42 -10.52
N ALA A 492 16.59 6.92 -10.45
CA ALA A 492 15.83 6.52 -11.63
C ALA A 492 15.25 7.75 -12.32
N TYR A 493 16.02 8.34 -13.23
CA TYR A 493 15.55 9.42 -14.10
C TYR A 493 14.55 8.90 -15.13
N LYS A 494 13.72 9.80 -15.65
CA LYS A 494 12.83 9.55 -16.78
C LYS A 494 13.01 10.63 -17.84
N GLU A 495 12.39 10.43 -19.00
CA GLU A 495 12.35 11.45 -20.04
C GLU A 495 10.89 11.80 -20.38
N ALA A 496 10.65 13.01 -20.87
CA ALA A 496 9.32 13.42 -21.36
C ALA A 496 9.46 14.36 -22.56
N PHE A 497 8.43 14.40 -23.38
CA PHE A 497 8.32 15.38 -24.45
C PHE A 497 7.58 16.62 -23.96
N GLN A 498 8.02 17.80 -24.37
CA GLN A 498 7.37 19.08 -24.05
C GLN A 498 6.51 19.61 -25.20
N SER A 499 6.70 19.11 -26.43
CA SER A 499 5.96 19.58 -27.59
C SER A 499 5.47 18.42 -28.44
N LYS A 500 4.38 18.65 -29.19
CA LYS A 500 3.87 17.74 -30.20
C LYS A 500 4.62 17.97 -31.50
N VAL A 501 4.95 16.90 -32.21
CA VAL A 501 5.65 16.92 -33.47
C VAL A 501 5.02 15.92 -34.45
N GLU A 502 4.65 16.38 -35.63
CA GLU A 502 4.28 15.48 -36.71
C GLU A 502 5.53 15.02 -37.47
N HIS A 503 5.56 13.73 -37.77
CA HIS A 503 6.68 13.12 -38.46
C HIS A 503 6.21 12.03 -39.42
N ARG A 504 6.94 11.88 -40.48
CA ARG A 504 6.81 10.77 -41.44
C ARG A 504 8.09 9.96 -41.41
N GLU A 505 7.98 8.68 -41.12
CA GLU A 505 9.10 7.74 -41.16
C GLU A 505 8.85 6.68 -42.23
N VAL A 506 9.86 6.44 -43.04
CA VAL A 506 9.79 5.46 -44.13
C VAL A 506 10.93 4.46 -44.00
N LEU A 507 10.58 3.21 -43.70
CA LEU A 507 11.51 2.11 -43.78
C LEU A 507 11.48 1.49 -45.18
N LYS A 508 12.60 1.60 -45.90
CA LYS A 508 12.76 0.96 -47.19
C LYS A 508 14.13 0.27 -47.24
N LYS A 509 14.14 -1.05 -47.20
CA LYS A 509 15.35 -1.87 -47.35
C LYS A 509 15.14 -2.91 -48.45
N GLN A 510 16.00 -2.94 -49.42
CA GLN A 510 16.08 -3.96 -50.47
C GLN A 510 17.40 -4.72 -50.31
N SER A 511 17.34 -6.02 -50.13
CA SER A 511 18.52 -6.89 -50.06
C SER A 511 18.17 -8.21 -50.78
N GLY A 512 18.41 -8.28 -52.11
CA GLY A 512 18.46 -9.53 -52.90
C GLY A 512 17.35 -10.57 -52.67
N GLY A 513 16.08 -10.14 -52.51
CA GLY A 513 14.94 -11.01 -52.21
C GLY A 513 13.71 -10.16 -51.82
N ARG A 514 12.82 -10.69 -50.97
CA ARG A 514 11.68 -9.96 -50.41
C ARG A 514 12.22 -8.75 -49.59
N GLY A 515 11.85 -7.53 -50.01
CA GLY A 515 12.25 -6.30 -49.36
C GLY A 515 11.53 -6.07 -48.03
N LYS A 516 11.84 -4.96 -47.34
CA LYS A 516 11.10 -4.47 -46.18
C LYS A 516 10.62 -3.06 -46.46
N PHE A 517 9.31 -2.83 -46.34
CA PHE A 517 8.70 -1.53 -46.54
C PHE A 517 7.67 -1.24 -45.44
N ALA A 518 7.75 -0.05 -44.86
CA ALA A 518 6.73 0.53 -44.02
C ALA A 518 6.83 2.06 -44.08
N ASP A 519 5.70 2.73 -44.12
CA ASP A 519 5.60 4.19 -44.15
C ASP A 519 4.51 4.60 -43.14
N ILE A 520 4.87 5.36 -42.11
CA ILE A 520 3.99 5.77 -41.02
C ILE A 520 4.07 7.30 -40.92
N GLN A 521 2.93 7.98 -40.96
CA GLN A 521 2.79 9.38 -40.58
C GLN A 521 2.07 9.49 -39.26
N PHE A 522 2.70 10.15 -38.29
CA PHE A 522 2.21 10.22 -36.94
C PHE A 522 2.57 11.53 -36.27
N GLU A 523 1.79 11.88 -35.23
CA GLU A 523 2.10 12.92 -34.26
C GLU A 523 2.56 12.25 -32.95
N ILE A 524 3.67 12.74 -32.39
CA ILE A 524 4.20 12.30 -31.12
C ILE A 524 4.33 13.49 -30.16
N GLY A 525 4.06 13.28 -28.87
CA GLY A 525 4.16 14.33 -27.86
C GLY A 525 3.75 13.83 -26.46
N PRO A 526 3.53 14.76 -25.50
CA PRO A 526 3.04 14.41 -24.19
C PRO A 526 1.63 13.79 -24.27
N ALA A 527 1.34 12.84 -23.38
CA ALA A 527 -0.01 12.30 -23.22
C ALA A 527 -0.98 13.38 -22.70
N ASP A 528 -2.25 13.27 -23.04
CA ASP A 528 -3.27 14.23 -22.62
C ASP A 528 -3.55 14.07 -21.12
N GLU A 529 -3.59 15.16 -20.36
CA GLU A 529 -3.76 15.14 -18.90
C GLU A 529 -5.07 14.49 -18.46
N GLU A 530 -6.16 14.68 -19.21
CA GLU A 530 -7.44 14.04 -18.93
C GLU A 530 -7.34 12.54 -19.12
N TRP A 531 -6.69 12.10 -20.20
CA TRP A 531 -6.48 10.67 -20.46
C TRP A 531 -5.63 10.00 -19.36
N ILE A 532 -4.59 10.68 -18.87
CA ILE A 532 -3.75 10.15 -17.76
C ILE A 532 -4.61 9.96 -16.49
N LYS A 533 -5.49 10.91 -16.17
CA LYS A 533 -6.38 10.84 -15.00
C LYS A 533 -7.40 9.70 -15.11
N GLU A 534 -7.94 9.47 -16.32
CA GLU A 534 -8.91 8.40 -16.56
C GLU A 534 -8.28 7.01 -16.69
N ASN A 535 -7.00 6.93 -17.03
CA ASN A 535 -6.24 5.70 -17.26
C ASN A 535 -5.08 5.55 -16.28
N GLU A 536 -5.35 5.68 -14.98
CA GLU A 536 -4.33 5.59 -13.93
C GLU A 536 -3.49 4.31 -14.07
N GLY A 537 -2.16 4.47 -14.03
CA GLY A 537 -1.20 3.38 -14.22
C GLY A 537 -0.82 3.08 -15.68
N LYS A 538 -1.42 3.77 -16.66
CA LYS A 538 -1.00 3.68 -18.06
C LYS A 538 -0.20 4.93 -18.44
N ASN A 539 0.86 4.74 -19.21
CA ASN A 539 1.78 5.80 -19.65
C ASN A 539 1.86 5.96 -21.17
N PHE A 540 1.17 5.13 -21.93
CA PHE A 540 1.16 5.17 -23.38
C PHE A 540 -0.25 5.34 -23.96
N GLN A 541 -0.50 6.50 -24.54
CA GLN A 541 -1.74 6.84 -25.23
C GLN A 541 -1.57 6.64 -26.74
N PHE A 542 -2.17 5.58 -27.28
CA PHE A 542 -2.16 5.33 -28.72
C PHE A 542 -3.50 5.71 -29.34
N VAL A 543 -3.46 6.58 -30.37
CA VAL A 543 -4.65 7.05 -31.10
C VAL A 543 -4.54 6.64 -32.56
N ASN A 544 -5.51 5.86 -33.00
CA ASN A 544 -5.64 5.48 -34.41
C ASN A 544 -6.60 6.45 -35.09
N ASP A 545 -6.06 7.30 -35.96
CA ASP A 545 -6.78 8.32 -36.75
C ASP A 545 -6.59 8.09 -38.24
N LEU A 546 -6.36 6.84 -38.66
CA LEU A 546 -6.18 6.46 -40.04
C LEU A 546 -7.48 6.60 -40.84
N PHE A 547 -7.41 7.25 -41.99
CA PHE A 547 -8.51 7.39 -42.92
C PHE A 547 -8.27 6.59 -44.19
N GLY A 548 -9.34 5.99 -44.76
CA GLY A 548 -9.28 5.38 -46.12
C GLY A 548 -8.49 4.07 -46.25
N GLY A 549 -8.01 3.46 -45.14
CA GLY A 549 -7.29 2.17 -45.21
C GLY A 549 -5.86 2.29 -45.69
N SER A 550 -5.21 3.43 -45.49
CA SER A 550 -3.82 3.70 -45.88
C SER A 550 -2.81 2.71 -45.27
N ILE A 551 -3.09 2.21 -44.08
CA ILE A 551 -2.37 1.10 -43.46
C ILE A 551 -3.39 0.01 -43.05
N PRO A 552 -3.19 -1.27 -43.44
CA PRO A 552 -4.04 -2.37 -43.05
C PRO A 552 -4.13 -2.51 -41.49
N LYS A 553 -5.33 -2.80 -40.97
CA LYS A 553 -5.58 -2.89 -39.55
C LYS A 553 -4.70 -3.94 -38.83
N GLU A 554 -4.28 -4.97 -39.55
CA GLU A 554 -3.40 -6.03 -39.04
C GLU A 554 -2.01 -5.54 -38.60
N PHE A 555 -1.54 -4.38 -39.12
CA PHE A 555 -0.24 -3.80 -38.78
C PHE A 555 -0.30 -2.82 -37.62
N LEU A 556 -1.49 -2.35 -37.20
CA LEU A 556 -1.65 -1.41 -36.08
C LEU A 556 -1.09 -1.93 -34.77
N PRO A 557 -1.33 -3.21 -34.39
CA PRO A 557 -0.73 -3.74 -33.14
C PRO A 557 0.81 -3.73 -33.18
N ALA A 558 1.42 -3.94 -34.35
CA ALA A 558 2.87 -3.91 -34.51
C ALA A 558 3.42 -2.48 -34.40
N ILE A 559 2.71 -1.49 -34.96
CA ILE A 559 3.05 -0.07 -34.83
C ILE A 559 2.97 0.35 -33.36
N GLN A 560 1.86 0.04 -32.68
CA GLN A 560 1.67 0.33 -31.27
C GLN A 560 2.79 -0.29 -30.42
N LYS A 561 3.05 -1.57 -30.59
CA LYS A 561 4.13 -2.30 -29.93
C LYS A 561 5.49 -1.68 -30.18
N GLY A 562 5.76 -1.23 -31.42
CA GLY A 562 7.03 -0.57 -31.80
C GLY A 562 7.26 0.71 -31.02
N PHE A 563 6.26 1.57 -30.88
CA PHE A 563 6.33 2.78 -30.06
C PHE A 563 6.42 2.47 -28.56
N GLU A 564 5.62 1.54 -28.06
CA GLU A 564 5.62 1.14 -26.66
C GLU A 564 6.99 0.57 -26.21
N GLN A 565 7.60 -0.24 -27.05
CA GLN A 565 8.96 -0.72 -26.79
C GLN A 565 10.01 0.38 -26.91
N ALA A 566 9.83 1.33 -27.84
CA ALA A 566 10.79 2.42 -28.01
C ALA A 566 10.80 3.38 -26.81
N MET A 567 9.66 3.60 -26.14
CA MET A 567 9.57 4.49 -24.97
C MET A 567 10.29 3.96 -23.73
N THR A 568 10.69 2.67 -23.71
CA THR A 568 11.55 2.15 -22.62
C THR A 568 12.96 2.70 -22.65
N ASN A 569 13.38 3.26 -23.80
CA ASN A 569 14.67 3.90 -24.01
C ASN A 569 14.47 5.27 -24.64
N GLY A 570 14.47 6.32 -23.84
CA GLY A 570 14.30 7.70 -24.29
C GLY A 570 15.40 8.19 -25.25
N VAL A 571 15.19 9.39 -25.78
CA VAL A 571 16.02 9.95 -26.85
C VAL A 571 17.18 10.83 -26.38
N LEU A 572 17.22 11.22 -25.09
CA LEU A 572 18.27 12.07 -24.51
C LEU A 572 19.44 11.27 -23.95
N ALA A 573 19.14 10.45 -22.97
CA ALA A 573 20.13 9.65 -22.21
C ALA A 573 19.76 8.15 -22.17
N GLY A 574 18.60 7.79 -22.71
CA GLY A 574 18.12 6.41 -22.74
C GLY A 574 17.30 6.01 -21.52
N TYR A 575 16.84 6.97 -20.72
CA TYR A 575 15.91 6.70 -19.64
C TYR A 575 14.49 6.48 -20.15
N PRO A 576 13.65 5.70 -19.43
CA PRO A 576 12.27 5.46 -19.85
C PRO A 576 11.46 6.76 -19.95
N MET A 577 10.53 6.81 -20.91
CA MET A 577 9.57 7.92 -21.02
C MET A 577 8.55 7.84 -19.87
N GLU A 578 8.21 8.98 -19.24
CA GLU A 578 7.17 9.06 -18.20
C GLU A 578 5.79 8.80 -18.77
N SER A 579 5.46 9.53 -19.83
CA SER A 579 4.23 9.33 -20.59
C SER A 579 4.39 9.79 -22.04
N MET A 580 3.59 9.22 -22.95
CA MET A 580 3.67 9.56 -24.36
C MET A 580 2.33 9.34 -25.04
N LYS A 581 1.99 10.26 -25.95
CA LYS A 581 0.90 10.11 -26.92
C LYS A 581 1.47 9.93 -28.31
N VAL A 582 0.93 8.96 -29.04
CA VAL A 582 1.16 8.78 -30.47
C VAL A 582 -0.18 8.72 -31.18
N ARG A 583 -0.40 9.60 -32.13
CA ARG A 583 -1.56 9.61 -33.03
C ARG A 583 -1.09 9.28 -34.45
N VAL A 584 -1.47 8.11 -34.94
CA VAL A 584 -1.16 7.68 -36.30
C VAL A 584 -2.33 8.10 -37.21
N PHE A 585 -2.04 8.94 -38.21
CA PHE A 585 -3.09 9.54 -39.05
C PHE A 585 -2.98 9.22 -40.54
N ASP A 586 -1.80 8.76 -41.02
CA ASP A 586 -1.63 8.36 -42.42
C ASP A 586 -0.43 7.40 -42.59
N GLY A 587 -0.24 6.86 -43.77
CA GLY A 587 0.89 6.01 -44.11
C GLY A 587 0.69 5.27 -45.43
N SER A 588 1.58 4.35 -45.74
CA SER A 588 1.42 3.45 -46.88
C SER A 588 2.09 2.10 -46.63
N TYR A 589 1.67 1.11 -47.42
CA TYR A 589 2.22 -0.24 -47.35
C TYR A 589 2.48 -0.76 -48.79
N HIS A 590 3.23 -1.83 -48.87
CA HIS A 590 3.51 -2.54 -50.11
C HIS A 590 3.08 -4.00 -49.97
N ASP A 591 2.24 -4.50 -50.89
CA ASP A 591 1.59 -5.79 -50.81
C ASP A 591 2.54 -6.96 -50.57
N VAL A 592 3.79 -6.89 -51.05
CA VAL A 592 4.78 -7.97 -50.94
C VAL A 592 5.83 -7.70 -49.87
N ASP A 593 6.24 -6.43 -49.67
CA ASP A 593 7.40 -6.07 -48.85
C ASP A 593 7.02 -5.57 -47.43
N SER A 594 5.71 -5.40 -47.17
CA SER A 594 5.23 -5.00 -45.86
C SER A 594 4.91 -6.22 -44.98
N ASP A 595 5.34 -6.16 -43.76
CA ASP A 595 5.02 -7.10 -42.71
C ASP A 595 4.98 -6.41 -41.32
N SER A 596 4.44 -7.08 -40.31
CA SER A 596 4.34 -6.54 -38.95
C SER A 596 5.69 -6.10 -38.39
N MET A 597 6.77 -6.83 -38.69
CA MET A 597 8.11 -6.49 -38.24
C MET A 597 8.64 -5.21 -38.87
N SER A 598 8.35 -4.99 -40.15
CA SER A 598 8.73 -3.75 -40.84
C SER A 598 8.06 -2.53 -40.24
N PHE A 599 6.76 -2.62 -39.88
CA PHE A 599 6.05 -1.56 -39.20
C PHE A 599 6.53 -1.33 -37.76
N GLU A 600 6.86 -2.39 -36.99
CA GLU A 600 7.45 -2.27 -35.66
C GLU A 600 8.81 -1.54 -35.73
N LEU A 601 9.68 -1.91 -36.66
CA LEU A 601 10.97 -1.26 -36.84
C LEU A 601 10.84 0.20 -37.34
N CYS A 602 9.88 0.48 -38.23
CA CYS A 602 9.59 1.83 -38.69
C CYS A 602 9.11 2.72 -37.52
N ALA A 603 8.21 2.23 -36.69
CA ALA A 603 7.74 2.92 -35.47
C ALA A 603 8.89 3.25 -34.49
N ARG A 604 9.80 2.32 -34.27
CA ARG A 604 10.99 2.55 -33.41
C ARG A 604 11.94 3.58 -33.97
N SER A 605 12.17 3.57 -35.32
CA SER A 605 12.99 4.57 -35.99
C SER A 605 12.33 5.93 -35.88
N GLY A 606 11.04 5.99 -36.21
CA GLY A 606 10.24 7.23 -36.17
C GLY A 606 10.21 7.83 -34.75
N PHE A 607 10.09 7.02 -33.70
CA PHE A 607 10.20 7.50 -32.33
C PHE A 607 11.51 8.26 -32.08
N ARG A 608 12.64 7.72 -32.50
CA ARG A 608 13.95 8.35 -32.31
C ARG A 608 14.08 9.69 -33.04
N GLU A 609 13.66 9.72 -34.27
CA GLU A 609 13.79 10.92 -35.13
C GLU A 609 12.78 12.02 -34.72
N ALA A 610 11.53 11.65 -34.47
CA ALA A 610 10.51 12.59 -34.03
C ALA A 610 10.75 13.05 -32.58
N GLY A 611 11.13 12.13 -31.71
CA GLY A 611 11.36 12.41 -30.28
C GLY A 611 12.46 13.43 -30.04
N ARG A 612 13.53 13.43 -30.85
CA ARG A 612 14.57 14.47 -30.78
C ARG A 612 14.05 15.87 -31.10
N LYS A 613 12.99 15.97 -31.89
CA LYS A 613 12.35 17.24 -32.30
C LYS A 613 11.27 17.69 -31.32
N ALA A 614 10.73 16.76 -30.51
CA ALA A 614 9.64 17.00 -29.61
C ALA A 614 10.06 17.69 -28.26
N LYS A 615 11.22 18.34 -28.24
CA LYS A 615 11.83 19.01 -27.08
C LYS A 615 11.88 18.07 -25.88
N PRO A 616 12.66 17.00 -25.96
CA PRO A 616 12.76 16.05 -24.86
C PRO A 616 13.46 16.68 -23.65
N VAL A 617 12.97 16.39 -22.44
CA VAL A 617 13.53 16.83 -21.15
C VAL A 617 13.79 15.65 -20.24
N LEU A 618 14.82 15.79 -19.40
CA LEU A 618 15.10 14.83 -18.33
C LEU A 618 14.21 15.17 -17.14
N LEU A 619 13.58 14.16 -16.57
CA LEU A 619 12.78 14.25 -15.35
C LEU A 619 13.53 13.64 -14.19
N GLU A 620 13.50 14.30 -13.04
CA GLU A 620 14.00 13.79 -11.78
C GLU A 620 12.85 13.50 -10.79
N PRO A 621 12.95 12.47 -9.96
CA PRO A 621 11.96 12.19 -8.93
C PRO A 621 12.05 13.20 -7.81
N ILE A 622 10.90 13.79 -7.47
CA ILE A 622 10.73 14.74 -6.38
C ILE A 622 10.12 14.01 -5.18
N MET A 623 10.73 14.18 -4.03
CA MET A 623 10.28 13.62 -2.78
C MET A 623 9.53 14.66 -1.96
N LYS A 624 8.41 14.28 -1.38
CA LYS A 624 7.75 15.04 -0.31
C LYS A 624 8.45 14.68 0.99
N VAL A 625 9.06 15.65 1.61
CA VAL A 625 9.85 15.51 2.83
C VAL A 625 9.15 16.27 3.96
N GLU A 626 8.92 15.58 5.06
CA GLU A 626 8.48 16.22 6.30
C GLU A 626 9.53 15.99 7.37
N VAL A 627 9.96 17.08 8.01
CA VAL A 627 10.94 17.05 9.09
C VAL A 627 10.31 17.59 10.36
N ILE A 628 10.35 16.80 11.43
CA ILE A 628 9.91 17.19 12.76
C ILE A 628 11.16 17.51 13.58
N THR A 629 11.28 18.73 14.05
CA THR A 629 12.46 19.21 14.76
C THR A 629 12.09 20.16 15.90
N PRO A 630 12.85 20.19 17.02
CA PRO A 630 12.72 21.25 17.99
C PRO A 630 12.95 22.63 17.36
N GLU A 631 12.26 23.67 17.86
CA GLU A 631 12.29 25.02 17.31
C GLU A 631 13.72 25.58 17.16
N GLN A 632 14.59 25.29 18.09
CA GLN A 632 16.00 25.74 18.07
C GLN A 632 16.81 25.27 16.85
N TYR A 633 16.42 24.17 16.19
CA TYR A 633 17.11 23.65 15.00
C TYR A 633 16.36 23.95 13.70
N MET A 634 15.20 24.59 13.75
CA MET A 634 14.36 24.89 12.60
C MET A 634 15.11 25.63 11.50
N GLY A 635 15.92 26.63 11.88
CA GLY A 635 16.70 27.46 10.95
C GLY A 635 17.75 26.62 10.20
N ASP A 636 18.49 25.79 10.91
CA ASP A 636 19.54 24.94 10.33
C ASP A 636 18.94 23.87 9.39
N VAL A 637 17.84 23.24 9.79
CA VAL A 637 17.12 22.24 8.99
C VAL A 637 16.54 22.88 7.72
N THR A 638 15.90 24.03 7.86
CA THR A 638 15.34 24.78 6.71
C THR A 638 16.44 25.22 5.76
N GLY A 639 17.56 25.72 6.29
CA GLY A 639 18.74 26.07 5.50
C GLY A 639 19.34 24.89 4.73
N ASP A 640 19.39 23.71 5.35
CA ASP A 640 19.89 22.51 4.69
C ASP A 640 18.93 22.02 3.59
N LEU A 641 17.63 22.01 3.82
CA LEU A 641 16.62 21.66 2.80
C LEU A 641 16.68 22.60 1.60
N ASN A 642 16.82 23.90 1.82
CA ASN A 642 17.00 24.89 0.75
C ASN A 642 18.30 24.65 -0.05
N ARG A 643 19.39 24.31 0.63
CA ARG A 643 20.67 23.95 -0.03
C ARG A 643 20.53 22.74 -0.93
N ARG A 644 19.64 21.80 -0.56
CA ARG A 644 19.31 20.59 -1.32
C ARG A 644 18.26 20.83 -2.42
N ARG A 645 18.11 22.06 -2.87
CA ARG A 645 17.10 22.45 -3.88
C ARG A 645 15.65 22.20 -3.43
N GLY A 646 15.43 22.14 -2.11
CA GLY A 646 14.10 21.94 -1.53
C GLY A 646 13.21 23.15 -1.72
N ILE A 647 11.96 22.91 -2.09
CA ILE A 647 10.90 23.91 -2.15
C ILE A 647 10.05 23.73 -0.89
N LEU A 648 10.09 24.69 0.01
CA LEU A 648 9.29 24.65 1.24
C LEU A 648 7.81 24.87 0.90
N GLU A 649 6.95 23.96 1.36
CA GLU A 649 5.49 24.04 1.17
C GLU A 649 4.77 24.62 2.39
N GLY A 650 5.33 24.44 3.58
CA GLY A 650 4.73 24.94 4.82
C GLY A 650 5.56 24.63 6.05
N MET A 651 5.21 25.31 7.13
CA MET A 651 5.74 25.07 8.46
C MET A 651 4.59 25.10 9.45
N ASP A 652 4.46 24.05 10.25
CA ASP A 652 3.43 23.89 11.26
C ASP A 652 4.09 23.72 12.64
N SER A 653 3.48 24.25 13.68
CA SER A 653 3.94 24.01 15.07
C SER A 653 3.06 22.94 15.71
N LYS A 654 3.67 21.88 16.22
CA LYS A 654 2.98 20.78 16.92
C LYS A 654 3.65 20.51 18.28
N ALA A 655 2.92 20.68 19.37
CA ALA A 655 3.31 20.26 20.72
C ALA A 655 4.79 20.55 21.10
N GLY A 656 5.30 21.73 20.78
CA GLY A 656 6.68 22.15 21.08
C GLY A 656 7.74 21.71 20.05
N ALA A 657 7.33 21.10 18.95
CA ALA A 657 8.16 20.81 17.79
C ALA A 657 7.67 21.59 16.55
N GLN A 658 8.56 21.84 15.63
CA GLN A 658 8.27 22.43 14.32
C GLN A 658 8.23 21.33 13.26
N VAL A 659 7.23 21.37 12.41
CA VAL A 659 7.05 20.45 11.28
C VAL A 659 7.33 21.22 10.01
N ILE A 660 8.38 20.86 9.30
CA ILE A 660 8.81 21.50 8.05
C ILE A 660 8.43 20.56 6.90
N LYS A 661 7.62 21.05 5.97
CA LYS A 661 7.22 20.33 4.77
C LYS A 661 7.93 20.90 3.55
N ALA A 662 8.57 20.06 2.76
CA ALA A 662 9.31 20.46 1.57
C ALA A 662 9.18 19.42 0.44
N LYS A 663 9.34 19.90 -0.80
CA LYS A 663 9.59 19.05 -1.97
C LYS A 663 11.06 19.14 -2.35
N VAL A 664 11.74 17.99 -2.36
CA VAL A 664 13.20 17.95 -2.58
C VAL A 664 13.51 16.87 -3.62
N PRO A 665 14.41 17.13 -4.60
CA PRO A 665 14.84 16.09 -5.52
C PRO A 665 15.54 14.94 -4.79
N LEU A 666 15.23 13.70 -5.18
CA LEU A 666 15.80 12.51 -4.54
C LEU A 666 17.34 12.49 -4.59
N SER A 667 17.93 12.99 -5.69
CA SER A 667 19.40 13.06 -5.84
C SER A 667 20.09 13.84 -4.71
N GLU A 668 19.38 14.81 -4.10
CA GLU A 668 19.90 15.65 -3.02
C GLU A 668 19.65 15.03 -1.62
N MET A 669 18.86 13.96 -1.55
CA MET A 669 18.44 13.38 -0.26
C MET A 669 19.33 12.22 0.20
N PHE A 670 20.25 11.74 -0.62
CA PHE A 670 21.17 10.69 -0.19
C PHE A 670 21.99 11.15 1.01
N GLY A 671 22.05 10.30 2.04
CA GLY A 671 22.73 10.60 3.30
C GLY A 671 22.06 11.70 4.16
N TYR A 672 20.88 12.15 3.80
CA TYR A 672 20.18 13.23 4.53
C TYR A 672 19.93 12.88 6.00
N VAL A 673 19.54 11.66 6.31
CA VAL A 673 19.27 11.21 7.70
C VAL A 673 20.49 11.42 8.59
N THR A 674 21.68 11.12 8.09
CA THR A 674 22.95 11.33 8.84
C THR A 674 23.21 12.82 9.06
N GLN A 675 23.02 13.64 8.03
CA GLN A 675 23.17 15.09 8.12
C GLN A 675 22.13 15.71 9.08
N LEU A 676 20.87 15.28 9.01
CA LEU A 676 19.80 15.75 9.88
C LEU A 676 20.09 15.44 11.36
N ARG A 677 20.57 14.21 11.64
CA ARG A 677 21.00 13.84 13.00
C ARG A 677 22.12 14.73 13.52
N SER A 678 23.09 15.05 12.66
CA SER A 678 24.18 15.95 13.00
C SER A 678 23.69 17.37 13.30
N LEU A 679 22.82 17.93 12.45
CA LEU A 679 22.24 19.29 12.61
C LEU A 679 21.37 19.43 13.84
N SER A 680 20.63 18.39 14.20
CA SER A 680 19.64 18.41 15.28
C SER A 680 20.08 17.74 16.56
N SER A 681 21.37 17.36 16.68
CA SER A 681 21.89 16.55 17.80
C SER A 681 21.05 15.27 18.03
N GLY A 682 20.57 14.65 16.96
CA GLY A 682 19.75 13.45 16.98
C GLY A 682 18.28 13.66 17.38
N ARG A 683 17.82 14.92 17.51
CA ARG A 683 16.46 15.25 18.00
C ARG A 683 15.43 15.46 16.90
N ALA A 684 15.84 15.56 15.64
CA ALA A 684 14.92 15.63 14.51
C ALA A 684 14.69 14.26 13.89
N SER A 685 13.48 14.06 13.40
CA SER A 685 13.10 12.93 12.57
C SER A 685 12.62 13.43 11.22
N ASN A 686 12.71 12.59 10.19
CA ASN A 686 12.18 12.90 8.88
C ASN A 686 11.40 11.72 8.31
N VAL A 687 10.41 12.05 7.49
CA VAL A 687 9.70 11.14 6.62
C VAL A 687 9.88 11.64 5.20
N MET A 688 10.10 10.73 4.26
CA MET A 688 10.29 11.05 2.86
C MET A 688 9.49 10.05 2.02
N GLU A 689 8.65 10.56 1.11
CA GLU A 689 7.87 9.75 0.18
C GLU A 689 7.98 10.30 -1.25
N PHE A 690 7.83 9.42 -2.24
CA PHE A 690 7.78 9.85 -3.63
C PHE A 690 6.55 10.72 -3.88
N SER A 691 6.73 11.86 -4.53
CA SER A 691 5.65 12.78 -4.89
C SER A 691 5.30 12.68 -6.38
N HIS A 692 6.24 13.07 -7.23
CA HIS A 692 6.06 13.11 -8.69
C HIS A 692 7.41 13.25 -9.40
N TYR A 693 7.40 13.12 -10.71
CA TYR A 693 8.53 13.49 -11.55
C TYR A 693 8.42 14.95 -12.00
N ALA A 694 9.52 15.70 -11.97
CA ALA A 694 9.60 17.08 -12.47
C ALA A 694 10.81 17.29 -13.37
N PRO A 695 10.77 18.26 -14.30
CA PRO A 695 11.91 18.57 -15.16
C PRO A 695 13.16 18.93 -14.33
N ALA A 696 14.26 18.25 -14.57
CA ALA A 696 15.54 18.56 -13.97
C ALA A 696 16.07 19.89 -14.50
N PRO A 697 16.73 20.74 -13.67
CA PRO A 697 17.42 21.92 -14.15
C PRO A 697 18.45 21.59 -15.23
N ASN A 698 18.66 22.49 -16.19
CA ASN A 698 19.51 22.24 -17.35
C ASN A 698 20.94 21.79 -16.99
N ASN A 699 21.55 22.41 -15.97
CA ASN A 699 22.88 22.04 -15.51
C ASN A 699 22.94 20.59 -15.00
N ILE A 700 21.91 20.16 -14.25
CA ILE A 700 21.80 18.77 -13.74
C ILE A 700 21.53 17.80 -14.89
N ALA A 701 20.60 18.17 -15.78
CA ALA A 701 20.31 17.35 -16.96
C ALA A 701 21.55 17.13 -17.84
N GLU A 702 22.33 18.18 -18.10
CA GLU A 702 23.58 18.09 -18.87
C GLU A 702 24.61 17.20 -18.20
N GLU A 703 24.78 17.33 -16.87
CA GLU A 703 25.69 16.47 -16.09
C GLU A 703 25.27 15.00 -16.16
N VAL A 704 23.98 14.69 -15.96
CA VAL A 704 23.46 13.32 -16.04
C VAL A 704 23.63 12.74 -17.45
N ILE A 705 23.28 13.52 -18.47
CA ILE A 705 23.41 13.10 -19.89
C ILE A 705 24.89 12.86 -20.23
N ALA A 706 25.81 13.74 -19.80
CA ALA A 706 27.22 13.61 -20.03
C ALA A 706 27.81 12.35 -19.35
N ARG A 707 27.35 12.07 -18.12
CA ARG A 707 27.77 10.87 -17.38
C ARG A 707 27.36 9.58 -18.10
N VAL A 708 26.12 9.51 -18.58
CA VAL A 708 25.63 8.34 -19.32
C VAL A 708 26.35 8.17 -20.66
N LYS A 709 26.59 9.28 -21.38
CA LYS A 709 27.34 9.26 -22.65
C LYS A 709 28.84 9.01 -22.45
N GLY A 710 29.43 9.52 -21.35
CA GLY A 710 30.85 9.33 -21.03
C GLY A 710 31.18 7.89 -20.63
N ASN A 711 30.28 7.20 -19.95
CA ASN A 711 30.42 5.76 -19.70
C ASN A 711 30.34 4.94 -21.01
N LYS A 712 29.71 5.44 -22.06
CA LYS A 712 29.67 4.81 -23.41
C LYS A 712 30.92 5.07 -24.26
N SER A 713 31.78 6.02 -23.88
CA SER A 713 33.02 6.35 -24.66
C SER A 713 34.28 5.78 -24.03
N GLY A 714 34.20 5.08 -22.92
CA GLY A 714 35.36 4.47 -22.22
C GLY A 714 35.75 3.06 -22.69
N ASP A 715 34.96 2.44 -23.55
CA ASP A 715 35.21 1.11 -24.13
C ASP A 715 35.31 1.18 -25.66
N ASN A 716 36.39 1.78 -26.18
CA ASN A 716 36.86 1.59 -27.56
C ASN A 716 38.34 1.19 -27.54
#